data_e9c458318b7ccdbb05459baf4a7a7349
#
_entry.id   e9c458318b7ccdbb05459baf4a7a7349
#
_cell.length_a   1.000
_cell.length_b   1.000
_cell.length_c   1.000
_cell.angle_alpha   90.00
_cell.angle_beta   90.00
_cell.angle_gamma   90.00
#
_symmetry.space_group_name_H-M   'P 1'
#
loop_
_entity.id
_entity.type
_entity.pdbx_description
1 polymer ?
#
loop_
_entity_poly.entity_id
_entity_poly.type
_entity_poly.pdbx_seq_one_letter_code
_entity_poly.pdbx_strand_id
1 'polypeptide(L)'
;MKKFIITIVCMLFCAPLLSAQTLLSPNGNLKLSFQLTEKGTPTYALTFKDKTVISESALGFVINQKEDFNSNFEITEVQFAEANTVWQPVLGENKEIRDYHKEMFVRLTQKNNSRQLYLRFRLFDDGLGFRYEFPVQDNFRHFRIQEELTAFQLSGNHKAFWIPADYDTNEFPITTSAISEIPKLIDKVREEPLAAKAPTPNVAVQTPLMLKSNDGLYINLHEAALVNYPSMMLNINAAKHQLSAHLVPDKNGVKGYVQTGSVTPWRTIVVSDDARDILASNLILNLNEPCKITDTSWIHPTKYIGVWWEYFIGGGSTWAYSDERDITIGVTDYQKLKPNGHHGANTEHVKKYINFAAQHGFDAVLVEGWNEGWEDNYAYDKERIYSFTKAYPDFDVQALRQYAAAKGVKLIMHHETTSSVVDYERHMHEAFRFMNDNGYDAVKTGYVGPIIPRSEYHDGQWMVNHYNYVAETAAKYRIMVNSHEAVRPTGMSRTYPNWVAQESARGTEFESFNGNHPEHTTILPFTRLMGGAMDYTPGIFEGDLSQYGNNKAKLSTTLVKQLALYVTMYSPLQMAADLPENYEKHLDAFQFIKDVVADWDNTYILEAEPGDYITIARKAKGKNEWFVGAITDENACEALVDFSFLPKGKTYTATLYTDGKNADWRTNPKSYSIKTMKVTHKTKLKQRLAPSGGLAISIK
;
A
#
# COMPACT_ATOMS: atom_id res chain seq x y z
N MET A 1 -2.40 19.57 -28.05
CA MET A 1 -1.17 20.16 -27.50
C MET A 1 -1.53 21.48 -26.85
N LYS A 2 -1.84 21.48 -25.54
CA LYS A 2 -2.00 22.71 -24.74
C LYS A 2 -0.63 23.04 -24.16
N LYS A 3 -0.13 24.22 -24.51
CA LYS A 3 1.16 24.74 -24.03
C LYS A 3 1.06 25.01 -22.53
N PHE A 4 1.90 24.35 -21.77
CA PHE A 4 2.14 24.67 -20.36
C PHE A 4 2.87 26.03 -20.27
N ILE A 5 2.29 26.99 -19.61
CA ILE A 5 2.98 28.24 -19.22
C ILE A 5 3.41 28.04 -17.77
N ILE A 6 4.69 27.72 -17.60
CA ILE A 6 5.34 27.80 -16.28
C ILE A 6 5.84 29.24 -16.15
N THR A 7 5.22 30.01 -15.28
CA THR A 7 5.71 31.35 -14.95
C THR A 7 6.80 31.18 -13.88
N ILE A 8 8.06 31.17 -14.33
CA ILE A 8 9.22 31.22 -13.43
C ILE A 8 9.45 32.68 -13.09
N VAL A 9 9.15 33.08 -11.86
CA VAL A 9 9.56 34.37 -11.31
C VAL A 9 10.87 34.15 -10.57
N CYS A 10 11.99 34.38 -11.23
CA CYS A 10 13.31 34.43 -10.60
C CYS A 10 13.47 35.75 -9.84
N MET A 11 13.32 35.72 -8.52
CA MET A 11 13.82 36.80 -7.67
C MET A 11 15.20 36.41 -7.12
N LEU A 12 16.25 37.01 -7.64
CA LEU A 12 17.59 36.94 -7.06
C LEU A 12 17.65 37.87 -5.83
N PHE A 13 17.60 37.30 -4.64
CA PHE A 13 17.94 38.00 -3.40
C PHE A 13 19.37 37.67 -3.01
N CYS A 14 20.28 38.63 -3.11
CA CYS A 14 21.57 38.62 -2.43
C CYS A 14 21.39 39.13 -0.99
N ALA A 15 21.00 38.26 -0.05
CA ALA A 15 21.07 38.52 1.39
C ALA A 15 22.21 37.70 2.01
N PRO A 16 22.81 38.09 3.14
CA PRO A 16 23.87 37.30 3.77
C PRO A 16 23.32 35.90 4.15
N LEU A 17 23.93 34.86 3.61
CA LEU A 17 23.52 33.46 3.61
C LEU A 17 23.60 32.75 4.98
N LEU A 18 23.69 33.50 6.08
CA LEU A 18 23.72 33.00 7.47
C LEU A 18 22.34 32.98 8.16
N SER A 19 21.30 33.54 7.54
CA SER A 19 19.95 33.49 8.12
C SER A 19 19.19 32.23 7.65
N ALA A 20 18.34 31.70 8.54
CA ALA A 20 17.46 30.58 8.21
C ALA A 20 16.58 30.91 6.99
N GLN A 21 16.57 30.02 6.01
CA GLN A 21 15.67 30.12 4.86
C GLN A 21 14.29 29.62 5.27
N THR A 22 13.23 30.31 4.93
CA THR A 22 11.86 29.99 5.36
C THR A 22 10.97 29.80 4.14
N LEU A 23 10.14 28.76 4.18
CA LEU A 23 9.06 28.49 3.22
C LEU A 23 7.73 28.34 3.97
N LEU A 24 6.68 29.00 3.48
CA LEU A 24 5.32 28.85 4.00
C LEU A 24 4.48 28.04 3.01
N SER A 25 3.59 27.19 3.51
CA SER A 25 2.58 26.51 2.67
C SER A 25 1.68 27.52 1.96
N PRO A 26 0.94 27.12 0.90
CA PRO A 26 0.02 28.02 0.21
C PRO A 26 -0.96 28.73 1.16
N ASN A 27 -1.54 28.01 2.13
CA ASN A 27 -2.48 28.55 3.13
C ASN A 27 -1.80 29.22 4.34
N GLY A 28 -0.46 29.14 4.44
CA GLY A 28 0.33 29.73 5.52
C GLY A 28 0.34 28.96 6.84
N ASN A 29 -0.33 27.81 6.96
CA ASN A 29 -0.42 27.04 8.20
C ASN A 29 0.86 26.24 8.50
N LEU A 30 1.61 25.83 7.47
CA LEU A 30 2.88 25.15 7.60
C LEU A 30 4.02 26.09 7.34
N LYS A 31 5.06 26.02 8.17
CA LYS A 31 6.30 26.77 8.02
C LYS A 31 7.49 25.83 8.12
N LEU A 32 8.25 25.75 7.05
CA LEU A 32 9.56 25.10 6.99
C LEU A 32 10.65 26.14 7.24
N SER A 33 11.60 25.81 8.10
CA SER A 33 12.86 26.55 8.28
C SER A 33 14.02 25.66 7.91
N PHE A 34 14.97 26.18 7.12
CA PHE A 34 16.19 25.48 6.70
C PHE A 34 17.42 26.34 7.00
N GLN A 35 18.46 25.76 7.54
CA GLN A 35 19.72 26.45 7.84
C GLN A 35 20.91 25.49 7.85
N LEU A 36 22.11 26.04 7.94
CA LEU A 36 23.34 25.29 8.25
C LEU A 36 23.76 25.58 9.69
N THR A 37 24.23 24.53 10.37
CA THR A 37 24.94 24.69 11.65
C THR A 37 26.30 25.39 11.43
N GLU A 38 26.98 25.78 12.50
CA GLU A 38 28.34 26.33 12.44
C GLU A 38 29.35 25.41 11.72
N LYS A 39 29.12 24.10 11.80
CA LYS A 39 29.92 23.09 11.11
C LYS A 39 29.50 22.86 9.63
N GLY A 40 28.53 23.63 9.16
CA GLY A 40 28.00 23.47 7.81
C GLY A 40 27.17 22.19 7.63
N THR A 41 26.52 21.65 8.68
CA THR A 41 25.55 20.56 8.59
C THR A 41 24.20 21.13 8.24
N PRO A 42 23.51 20.63 7.18
CA PRO A 42 22.17 21.05 6.84
C PRO A 42 21.18 20.61 7.91
N THR A 43 20.27 21.51 8.32
CA THR A 43 19.20 21.23 9.26
C THR A 43 17.88 21.83 8.79
N TYR A 44 16.77 21.22 9.21
CA TYR A 44 15.43 21.73 8.96
C TYR A 44 14.56 21.62 10.19
N ALA A 45 13.50 22.42 10.25
CA ALA A 45 12.44 22.33 11.24
C ALA A 45 11.08 22.62 10.57
N LEU A 46 10.02 22.02 11.11
CA LEU A 46 8.65 22.17 10.58
C LEU A 46 7.68 22.52 11.72
N THR A 47 6.84 23.52 11.49
CA THR A 47 5.73 23.88 12.39
C THR A 47 4.40 23.88 11.63
N PHE A 48 3.32 23.57 12.33
CA PHE A 48 1.94 23.63 11.85
C PHE A 48 1.09 24.47 12.81
N LYS A 49 0.51 25.59 12.34
CA LYS A 49 -0.26 26.53 13.17
C LYS A 49 0.50 26.87 14.46
N ASP A 50 1.78 27.21 14.33
CA ASP A 50 2.73 27.51 15.42
C ASP A 50 3.07 26.36 16.37
N LYS A 51 2.49 25.17 16.22
CA LYS A 51 2.89 23.95 16.94
C LYS A 51 4.09 23.30 16.27
N THR A 52 5.04 22.82 17.06
CA THR A 52 6.20 22.10 16.53
C THR A 52 5.82 20.71 16.06
N VAL A 53 6.04 20.43 14.77
CA VAL A 53 5.88 19.09 14.16
C VAL A 53 7.22 18.35 14.24
N ILE A 54 8.27 18.97 13.67
CA ILE A 54 9.64 18.48 13.70
C ILE A 54 10.51 19.62 14.21
N SER A 55 11.23 19.39 15.30
CA SER A 55 12.28 20.29 15.80
C SER A 55 13.52 20.24 14.91
N GLU A 56 14.50 21.09 15.15
CA GLU A 56 15.72 21.11 14.34
C GLU A 56 16.32 19.70 14.17
N SER A 57 16.42 19.28 12.91
CA SER A 57 16.78 17.92 12.50
C SER A 57 17.85 17.95 11.41
N ALA A 58 18.87 17.13 11.57
CA ALA A 58 20.01 17.06 10.63
C ALA A 58 19.64 16.29 9.35
N LEU A 59 20.36 16.66 8.26
CA LEU A 59 20.30 16.06 6.95
C LEU A 59 21.72 15.71 6.46
N GLY A 60 21.81 14.75 5.53
CA GLY A 60 23.07 14.37 4.87
C GLY A 60 23.32 12.88 4.83
N PHE A 61 24.57 12.51 4.54
CA PHE A 61 24.97 11.11 4.33
C PHE A 61 26.34 10.81 4.94
N VAL A 62 26.55 9.53 5.22
CA VAL A 62 27.86 8.91 5.29
C VAL A 62 28.01 8.06 4.03
N ILE A 63 29.09 8.29 3.27
CA ILE A 63 29.29 7.64 1.96
C ILE A 63 30.59 6.87 1.91
N ASN A 64 30.71 5.98 0.94
CA ASN A 64 31.89 5.20 0.63
C ASN A 64 32.44 4.42 1.86
N GLN A 65 33.68 4.70 2.25
CA GLN A 65 34.33 4.10 3.43
C GLN A 65 34.36 5.11 4.60
N LYS A 66 33.17 5.60 5.02
CA LYS A 66 32.95 6.56 6.10
C LYS A 66 33.38 8.01 5.78
N GLU A 67 33.27 8.39 4.51
CA GLU A 67 33.40 9.80 4.15
C GLU A 67 32.15 10.61 4.58
N ASP A 68 32.36 11.75 5.21
CA ASP A 68 31.28 12.64 5.60
C ASP A 68 30.76 13.43 4.40
N PHE A 69 29.47 13.28 4.13
CA PHE A 69 28.73 14.08 3.16
C PHE A 69 27.52 14.73 3.86
N ASN A 70 27.78 15.30 5.05
CA ASN A 70 26.81 15.88 5.96
C ASN A 70 27.28 17.17 6.64
N SER A 71 28.51 17.63 6.34
CA SER A 71 29.12 18.79 6.98
C SER A 71 30.01 19.56 6.02
N ASN A 72 30.58 20.67 6.50
CA ASN A 72 31.40 21.60 5.72
C ASN A 72 30.70 22.22 4.51
N PHE A 73 29.37 22.21 4.48
CA PHE A 73 28.62 22.84 3.42
C PHE A 73 28.52 24.35 3.60
N GLU A 74 28.41 25.02 2.48
CA GLU A 74 27.89 26.39 2.37
C GLU A 74 26.72 26.43 1.41
N ILE A 75 25.77 27.32 1.64
CA ILE A 75 24.66 27.57 0.72
C ILE A 75 25.16 28.45 -0.40
N THR A 76 25.20 27.94 -1.63
CA THR A 76 25.64 28.68 -2.80
C THR A 76 24.49 29.23 -3.64
N GLU A 77 23.28 28.67 -3.46
CA GLU A 77 22.08 29.15 -4.15
C GLU A 77 20.81 28.74 -3.40
N VAL A 78 19.82 29.62 -3.39
CA VAL A 78 18.44 29.32 -2.96
C VAL A 78 17.47 29.85 -4.01
N GLN A 79 16.54 29.02 -4.44
CA GLN A 79 15.48 29.40 -5.36
C GLN A 79 14.11 29.05 -4.75
N PHE A 80 13.10 29.86 -5.06
CA PHE A 80 11.71 29.62 -4.68
C PHE A 80 10.85 29.51 -5.91
N ALA A 81 9.87 28.59 -5.86
CA ALA A 81 8.89 28.40 -6.91
C ALA A 81 7.52 28.05 -6.31
N GLU A 82 6.49 28.09 -7.13
CA GLU A 82 5.13 27.73 -6.78
C GLU A 82 4.50 26.99 -7.95
N ALA A 83 3.78 25.90 -7.66
CA ALA A 83 3.00 25.16 -8.65
C ALA A 83 1.56 25.02 -8.16
N ASN A 84 0.60 25.22 -9.07
CA ASN A 84 -0.82 25.04 -8.79
C ASN A 84 -1.48 24.45 -10.04
N THR A 85 -1.53 23.14 -10.09
CA THR A 85 -2.05 22.37 -11.23
C THR A 85 -3.09 21.36 -10.75
N VAL A 86 -3.88 20.85 -11.69
CA VAL A 86 -4.83 19.75 -11.46
C VAL A 86 -4.54 18.65 -12.46
N TRP A 87 -4.55 17.42 -12.00
CA TRP A 87 -4.39 16.24 -12.82
C TRP A 87 -5.46 15.19 -12.49
N GLN A 88 -5.65 14.23 -13.38
CA GLN A 88 -6.65 13.17 -13.23
C GLN A 88 -5.94 11.81 -13.15
N PRO A 89 -6.15 11.04 -12.08
CA PRO A 89 -5.65 9.67 -12.01
C PRO A 89 -6.42 8.76 -13.00
N VAL A 90 -5.77 7.74 -13.50
CA VAL A 90 -6.41 6.72 -14.36
C VAL A 90 -7.44 5.94 -13.52
N LEU A 91 -7.04 5.44 -12.37
CA LEU A 91 -7.88 4.88 -11.33
C LEU A 91 -7.58 5.62 -10.02
N GLY A 92 -8.57 5.82 -9.16
CA GLY A 92 -8.31 6.55 -7.92
C GLY A 92 -9.52 6.79 -7.03
N GLU A 93 -9.24 7.44 -5.94
CA GLU A 93 -10.25 7.82 -4.93
C GLU A 93 -10.94 9.14 -5.26
N ASN A 94 -10.35 9.92 -6.17
CA ASN A 94 -10.85 11.22 -6.62
C ASN A 94 -10.63 11.36 -8.13
N LYS A 95 -11.59 11.94 -8.84
CA LYS A 95 -11.51 12.22 -10.27
C LYS A 95 -10.42 13.23 -10.61
N GLU A 96 -10.22 14.20 -9.73
CA GLU A 96 -9.25 15.29 -9.89
C GLU A 96 -8.44 15.45 -8.62
N ILE A 97 -7.14 15.60 -8.80
CA ILE A 97 -6.19 15.84 -7.72
C ILE A 97 -5.52 17.18 -7.98
N ARG A 98 -5.58 18.08 -7.00
CA ARG A 98 -4.87 19.35 -7.05
C ARG A 98 -3.45 19.13 -6.55
N ASP A 99 -2.48 19.60 -7.33
CA ASP A 99 -1.08 19.72 -6.96
C ASP A 99 -0.79 21.21 -6.73
N TYR A 100 -0.92 21.64 -5.47
CA TYR A 100 -0.64 23.02 -5.07
C TYR A 100 0.39 23.04 -3.96
N HIS A 101 1.59 23.46 -4.31
CA HIS A 101 2.71 23.56 -3.37
C HIS A 101 3.60 24.77 -3.65
N LYS A 102 4.32 25.19 -2.63
CA LYS A 102 5.48 26.06 -2.77
C LYS A 102 6.75 25.23 -2.64
N GLU A 103 7.76 25.59 -3.41
CA GLU A 103 9.02 24.87 -3.51
C GLU A 103 10.17 25.76 -3.08
N MET A 104 11.11 25.19 -2.32
CA MET A 104 12.42 25.76 -2.05
C MET A 104 13.49 24.79 -2.55
N PHE A 105 14.34 25.26 -3.43
CA PHE A 105 15.53 24.56 -3.90
C PHE A 105 16.76 25.18 -3.27
N VAL A 106 17.66 24.34 -2.72
CA VAL A 106 18.90 24.76 -2.07
C VAL A 106 20.07 24.02 -2.68
N ARG A 107 21.08 24.77 -3.16
CA ARG A 107 22.35 24.22 -3.59
C ARG A 107 23.37 24.36 -2.47
N LEU A 108 23.92 23.20 -2.08
CA LEU A 108 24.99 23.09 -1.09
C LEU A 108 26.30 22.72 -1.77
N THR A 109 27.40 23.35 -1.37
CA THR A 109 28.74 23.02 -1.84
C THR A 109 29.63 22.77 -0.63
N GLN A 110 30.36 21.62 -0.59
CA GLN A 110 31.34 21.35 0.45
C GLN A 110 32.61 22.20 0.25
N LYS A 111 33.01 22.94 1.28
CA LYS A 111 34.18 23.86 1.21
C LYS A 111 35.52 23.16 1.00
N ASN A 112 35.64 21.90 1.50
CA ASN A 112 36.91 21.16 1.47
C ASN A 112 37.17 20.44 0.17
N ASN A 113 36.15 20.11 -0.65
CA ASN A 113 36.29 19.29 -1.85
C ASN A 113 35.42 19.74 -3.04
N SER A 114 34.65 20.82 -2.85
CA SER A 114 33.73 21.42 -3.84
C SER A 114 32.65 20.45 -4.36
N ARG A 115 32.34 19.38 -3.63
CA ARG A 115 31.23 18.47 -3.97
C ARG A 115 29.91 19.18 -3.72
N GLN A 116 28.95 18.99 -4.62
CA GLN A 116 27.65 19.59 -4.53
C GLN A 116 26.58 18.57 -4.12
N LEU A 117 25.64 19.01 -3.32
CA LEU A 117 24.43 18.34 -2.94
C LEU A 117 23.28 19.32 -3.04
N TYR A 118 22.18 18.94 -3.68
CA TYR A 118 20.99 19.78 -3.75
C TYR A 118 19.92 19.21 -2.84
N LEU A 119 19.14 20.11 -2.25
CA LEU A 119 17.94 19.82 -1.47
C LEU A 119 16.75 20.48 -2.14
N ARG A 120 15.69 19.73 -2.31
CA ARG A 120 14.42 20.24 -2.83
C ARG A 120 13.33 19.97 -1.81
N PHE A 121 12.63 21.02 -1.41
CA PHE A 121 11.50 20.97 -0.48
C PHE A 121 10.25 21.42 -1.21
N ARG A 122 9.16 20.64 -1.08
CA ARG A 122 7.82 20.99 -1.54
C ARG A 122 6.89 21.03 -0.35
N LEU A 123 6.32 22.18 -0.09
CA LEU A 123 5.43 22.41 1.05
C LEU A 123 4.02 22.60 0.55
N PHE A 124 3.17 21.62 0.86
CA PHE A 124 1.74 21.60 0.58
C PHE A 124 0.96 22.12 1.79
N ASP A 125 -0.37 22.24 1.67
CA ASP A 125 -1.22 22.64 2.80
C ASP A 125 -1.37 21.54 3.86
N ASP A 126 -1.13 20.28 3.48
CA ASP A 126 -1.26 19.07 4.28
C ASP A 126 0.09 18.43 4.66
N GLY A 127 1.22 19.00 4.23
CA GLY A 127 2.52 18.42 4.60
C GLY A 127 3.72 18.90 3.78
N LEU A 128 4.84 18.25 4.07
CA LEU A 128 6.15 18.48 3.47
C LEU A 128 6.65 17.22 2.74
N GLY A 129 7.13 17.39 1.51
CA GLY A 129 8.02 16.46 0.85
C GLY A 129 9.39 17.08 0.64
N PHE A 130 10.47 16.33 0.92
CA PHE A 130 11.82 16.77 0.57
C PHE A 130 12.68 15.61 0.07
N ARG A 131 13.63 15.93 -0.79
CA ARG A 131 14.57 14.94 -1.33
C ARG A 131 15.94 15.55 -1.55
N TYR A 132 16.92 14.65 -1.66
CA TYR A 132 18.25 14.99 -2.10
C TYR A 132 18.38 14.78 -3.60
N GLU A 133 19.13 15.66 -4.26
CA GLU A 133 19.46 15.55 -5.67
C GLU A 133 20.99 15.59 -5.81
N PHE A 134 21.56 14.64 -6.53
CA PHE A 134 22.99 14.50 -6.75
C PHE A 134 23.31 14.97 -8.16
N PRO A 135 23.75 16.25 -8.35
CA PRO A 135 24.01 16.78 -9.68
C PRO A 135 25.18 16.06 -10.35
N VAL A 136 25.18 16.03 -11.68
CA VAL A 136 26.34 15.57 -12.45
C VAL A 136 27.50 16.55 -12.18
N GLN A 137 28.64 16.02 -11.73
CA GLN A 137 29.84 16.80 -11.41
C GLN A 137 31.09 15.96 -11.67
N ASP A 138 32.18 16.60 -12.14
CA ASP A 138 33.36 15.88 -12.61
C ASP A 138 34.19 15.22 -11.49
N ASN A 139 34.17 15.81 -10.31
CA ASN A 139 34.93 15.35 -9.14
C ASN A 139 34.19 14.33 -8.28
N PHE A 140 32.94 13.95 -8.65
CA PHE A 140 32.10 13.05 -7.89
C PHE A 140 31.03 12.43 -8.78
N ARG A 141 31.30 11.25 -9.33
CA ARG A 141 30.42 10.62 -10.35
C ARG A 141 29.58 9.47 -9.85
N HIS A 142 30.10 8.71 -8.88
CA HIS A 142 29.40 7.62 -8.24
C HIS A 142 29.91 7.42 -6.82
N PHE A 143 29.06 6.88 -5.96
CA PHE A 143 29.39 6.59 -4.57
C PHE A 143 28.42 5.54 -4.00
N ARG A 144 28.80 5.01 -2.83
CA ARG A 144 27.95 4.10 -2.05
C ARG A 144 27.45 4.84 -0.82
N ILE A 145 26.16 4.71 -0.54
CA ILE A 145 25.58 5.19 0.71
C ILE A 145 25.84 4.16 1.78
N GLN A 146 26.46 4.58 2.88
CA GLN A 146 26.61 3.79 4.11
C GLN A 146 25.47 4.12 5.08
N GLU A 147 25.16 5.39 5.25
CA GLU A 147 24.05 5.88 6.07
C GLU A 147 23.42 7.12 5.44
N GLU A 148 22.10 7.18 5.45
CA GLU A 148 21.35 8.41 5.27
C GLU A 148 21.06 8.98 6.66
N LEU A 149 21.49 10.21 6.91
CA LEU A 149 21.42 10.85 8.22
C LEU A 149 20.18 11.75 8.39
N THR A 150 19.17 11.54 7.57
CA THR A 150 17.87 12.24 7.70
C THR A 150 17.26 11.96 9.06
N ALA A 151 17.13 13.00 9.88
CA ALA A 151 16.56 12.91 11.21
C ALA A 151 15.16 13.55 11.25
N PHE A 152 14.35 13.08 12.20
CA PHE A 152 13.03 13.60 12.55
C PHE A 152 12.98 13.75 14.07
N GLN A 153 13.34 14.92 14.58
CA GLN A 153 13.29 15.24 16.01
C GLN A 153 11.86 15.60 16.38
N LEU A 154 11.17 14.67 17.04
CA LEU A 154 9.80 14.89 17.49
C LEU A 154 9.73 15.92 18.62
N SER A 155 8.59 16.61 18.75
CA SER A 155 8.34 17.58 19.82
C SER A 155 8.06 16.93 21.18
N GLY A 156 7.87 15.58 21.22
CA GLY A 156 7.57 14.86 22.47
C GLY A 156 7.44 13.35 22.29
N ASN A 157 7.01 12.70 23.37
CA ASN A 157 6.76 11.25 23.41
C ASN A 157 5.36 10.94 22.84
N HIS A 158 5.26 10.88 21.54
CA HIS A 158 3.98 10.70 20.82
C HIS A 158 3.48 9.26 20.89
N LYS A 159 2.15 9.09 20.81
CA LYS A 159 1.50 7.80 20.52
C LYS A 159 1.84 7.41 19.09
N ALA A 160 2.32 6.19 18.88
CA ALA A 160 2.71 5.64 17.59
C ALA A 160 1.89 4.39 17.25
N PHE A 161 1.56 4.23 15.97
CA PHE A 161 0.96 3.04 15.37
C PHE A 161 2.03 2.44 14.45
N TRP A 162 2.62 1.33 14.86
CA TRP A 162 3.87 0.86 14.27
C TRP A 162 3.95 -0.65 14.11
N ILE A 163 4.79 -1.07 13.18
CA ILE A 163 5.30 -2.44 13.07
C ILE A 163 6.83 -2.43 13.15
N PRO A 164 7.47 -3.53 13.61
CA PRO A 164 8.93 -3.63 13.64
C PRO A 164 9.53 -3.42 12.26
N ALA A 165 10.70 -2.80 12.20
CA ALA A 165 11.50 -2.77 11.00
C ALA A 165 12.07 -4.16 10.71
N ASP A 166 11.85 -4.62 9.48
CA ASP A 166 12.32 -5.88 8.95
C ASP A 166 12.63 -5.71 7.45
N TYR A 167 13.72 -6.30 6.97
CA TYR A 167 14.16 -6.10 5.59
C TYR A 167 13.41 -6.95 4.58
N ASP A 168 12.70 -7.99 5.06
CA ASP A 168 12.06 -8.99 4.20
C ASP A 168 10.53 -9.03 4.31
N THR A 169 9.92 -8.42 5.34
CA THR A 169 8.46 -8.50 5.49
C THR A 169 7.82 -7.25 6.08
N ASN A 170 6.57 -7.02 5.70
CA ASN A 170 5.69 -5.96 6.20
C ASN A 170 4.51 -6.53 7.03
N GLU A 171 4.51 -7.82 7.35
CA GLU A 171 3.33 -8.56 7.81
C GLU A 171 3.27 -8.76 9.32
N PHE A 172 3.88 -7.87 10.08
CA PHE A 172 3.72 -7.84 11.53
C PHE A 172 2.36 -7.28 11.96
N PRO A 173 1.83 -7.71 13.13
CA PRO A 173 0.68 -7.05 13.73
C PRO A 173 1.02 -5.60 14.07
N ILE A 174 0.09 -4.69 13.78
CA ILE A 174 0.28 -3.28 14.13
C ILE A 174 0.19 -3.14 15.65
N THR A 175 1.16 -2.48 16.25
CA THR A 175 1.23 -2.21 17.69
C THR A 175 1.02 -0.73 17.95
N THR A 176 0.25 -0.42 18.98
CA THR A 176 0.01 0.95 19.45
C THR A 176 0.70 1.18 20.80
N SER A 177 1.61 2.16 20.85
CA SER A 177 2.30 2.53 22.11
C SER A 177 2.88 3.93 22.04
N ALA A 178 3.39 4.46 23.16
CA ALA A 178 4.26 5.64 23.10
C ALA A 178 5.62 5.28 22.47
N ILE A 179 6.27 6.25 21.82
CA ILE A 179 7.61 6.08 21.24
C ILE A 179 8.61 5.51 22.24
N SER A 180 8.56 5.99 23.50
CA SER A 180 9.46 5.53 24.58
C SER A 180 9.27 4.07 24.99
N GLU A 181 8.15 3.44 24.65
CA GLU A 181 7.82 2.06 24.98
C GLU A 181 8.25 1.08 23.90
N ILE A 182 8.44 1.53 22.66
CA ILE A 182 8.81 0.69 21.52
C ILE A 182 9.99 -0.24 21.85
N PRO A 183 11.10 0.21 22.46
CA PRO A 183 12.24 -0.66 22.75
C PRO A 183 11.93 -1.85 23.67
N LYS A 184 10.86 -1.74 24.49
CA LYS A 184 10.45 -2.82 25.39
C LYS A 184 9.50 -3.82 24.74
N LEU A 185 8.81 -3.41 23.67
CA LEU A 185 7.74 -4.17 23.02
C LEU A 185 8.21 -4.88 21.75
N ILE A 186 9.19 -4.29 21.06
CA ILE A 186 9.54 -4.65 19.68
C ILE A 186 9.98 -6.11 19.54
N ASP A 187 10.76 -6.64 20.49
CA ASP A 187 11.27 -8.01 20.41
C ASP A 187 10.13 -9.03 20.51
N LYS A 188 9.12 -8.76 21.36
CA LYS A 188 7.92 -9.60 21.45
C LYS A 188 7.13 -9.62 20.14
N VAL A 189 7.01 -8.48 19.47
CA VAL A 189 6.30 -8.42 18.18
C VAL A 189 7.11 -9.14 17.07
N ARG A 190 8.42 -9.11 17.14
CA ARG A 190 9.32 -9.84 16.23
C ARG A 190 9.25 -11.38 16.37
N GLU A 191 8.69 -11.91 17.46
CA GLU A 191 8.48 -13.36 17.65
C GLU A 191 7.40 -13.93 16.72
N GLU A 192 6.59 -13.08 16.09
CA GLU A 192 5.53 -13.50 15.16
C GLU A 192 6.08 -14.46 14.10
N PRO A 193 5.44 -15.64 13.89
CA PRO A 193 5.87 -16.58 12.84
C PRO A 193 5.48 -16.05 11.47
N LEU A 194 6.47 -15.78 10.62
CA LEU A 194 6.30 -15.28 9.25
C LEU A 194 7.21 -16.08 8.31
N ALA A 195 6.83 -16.14 7.02
CA ALA A 195 7.51 -16.92 5.99
C ALA A 195 8.96 -16.44 5.75
N ALA A 196 9.20 -15.14 5.83
CA ALA A 196 10.53 -14.54 5.79
C ALA A 196 10.66 -13.51 6.89
N LYS A 197 11.85 -13.39 7.47
CA LYS A 197 12.21 -12.33 8.42
C LYS A 197 13.70 -12.02 8.35
N ALA A 198 14.00 -10.75 8.28
CA ALA A 198 15.35 -10.22 8.40
C ALA A 198 15.31 -8.94 9.29
N PRO A 199 15.11 -9.10 10.61
CA PRO A 199 14.93 -7.98 11.52
C PRO A 199 16.16 -7.08 11.54
N THR A 200 15.92 -5.78 11.63
CA THR A 200 17.01 -4.79 11.76
C THR A 200 17.81 -5.00 13.03
N PRO A 201 19.12 -4.73 13.02
CA PRO A 201 19.96 -4.89 14.22
C PRO A 201 19.63 -3.85 15.31
N ASN A 202 18.99 -2.75 14.95
CA ASN A 202 18.62 -1.66 15.83
C ASN A 202 17.14 -1.73 16.22
N VAL A 203 16.76 -0.97 17.24
CA VAL A 203 15.34 -0.65 17.48
C VAL A 203 14.88 0.30 16.40
N ALA A 204 14.07 -0.22 15.49
CA ALA A 204 13.56 0.53 14.35
C ALA A 204 12.15 0.08 13.99
N VAL A 205 11.38 0.96 13.34
CA VAL A 205 10.02 0.71 12.87
C VAL A 205 9.93 0.98 11.37
N GLN A 206 8.92 0.41 10.75
CA GLN A 206 8.65 0.64 9.32
C GLN A 206 7.91 1.96 9.08
N THR A 207 7.96 2.43 7.84
CA THR A 207 7.08 3.47 7.31
C THR A 207 6.00 2.83 6.42
N PRO A 208 4.81 3.44 6.25
CA PRO A 208 4.32 4.68 6.86
C PRO A 208 4.14 4.54 8.38
N LEU A 209 4.69 5.49 9.13
CA LEU A 209 4.54 5.56 10.58
C LEU A 209 3.50 6.64 10.94
N MET A 210 2.40 6.22 11.58
CA MET A 210 1.38 7.15 12.07
C MET A 210 1.65 7.52 13.52
N LEU A 211 1.63 8.82 13.82
CA LEU A 211 1.84 9.38 15.15
C LEU A 211 0.67 10.28 15.54
N LYS A 212 0.32 10.29 16.82
CA LYS A 212 -0.57 11.28 17.43
C LYS A 212 0.19 12.01 18.54
N SER A 213 0.36 13.31 18.39
CA SER A 213 1.10 14.13 19.36
C SER A 213 0.24 14.46 20.59
N ASN A 214 0.90 14.79 21.70
CA ASN A 214 0.22 15.13 22.94
C ASN A 214 -0.59 16.44 22.87
N ASP A 215 -0.25 17.30 21.92
CA ASP A 215 -0.94 18.58 21.65
C ASP A 215 -1.96 18.49 20.51
N GLY A 216 -2.29 17.25 20.09
CA GLY A 216 -3.40 16.95 19.19
C GLY A 216 -3.08 17.00 17.71
N LEU A 217 -1.80 16.93 17.30
CA LEU A 217 -1.44 16.76 15.90
C LEU A 217 -1.42 15.28 15.51
N TYR A 218 -1.87 15.01 14.29
CA TYR A 218 -1.72 13.75 13.58
C TYR A 218 -0.56 13.92 12.59
N ILE A 219 0.43 13.02 12.64
CA ILE A 219 1.65 13.12 11.83
C ILE A 219 1.89 11.78 11.17
N ASN A 220 2.05 11.77 9.85
CA ASN A 220 2.42 10.55 9.12
C ASN A 220 3.80 10.75 8.49
N LEU A 221 4.72 9.83 8.76
CA LEU A 221 6.07 9.81 8.18
C LEU A 221 6.18 8.67 7.18
N HIS A 222 6.53 9.01 5.94
CA HIS A 222 6.69 8.04 4.87
C HIS A 222 7.69 8.52 3.81
N GLU A 223 7.66 7.89 2.66
CA GLU A 223 8.41 8.26 1.46
C GLU A 223 7.54 8.21 0.21
N ALA A 224 7.93 8.90 -0.84
CA ALA A 224 7.25 8.90 -2.12
C ALA A 224 8.24 8.72 -3.28
N ALA A 225 7.75 8.15 -4.39
CA ALA A 225 8.53 7.92 -5.61
C ALA A 225 9.81 7.08 -5.35
N LEU A 226 9.65 5.90 -4.76
CA LEU A 226 10.74 4.97 -4.49
C LEU A 226 11.22 4.31 -5.79
N VAL A 227 12.29 4.86 -6.35
CA VAL A 227 12.90 4.41 -7.61
C VAL A 227 14.40 4.36 -7.47
N ASN A 228 15.00 3.22 -7.81
CA ASN A 228 16.44 2.97 -7.78
C ASN A 228 17.12 3.37 -6.45
N TYR A 229 16.45 3.10 -5.35
CA TYR A 229 16.89 3.43 -4.00
C TYR A 229 16.29 2.41 -3.02
N PRO A 230 16.95 2.05 -1.90
CA PRO A 230 16.35 1.17 -0.89
C PRO A 230 15.25 1.88 -0.10
N SER A 231 14.31 1.13 0.44
CA SER A 231 13.25 1.71 1.25
C SER A 231 13.77 2.24 2.59
N MET A 232 13.07 3.25 3.11
CA MET A 232 13.38 3.88 4.39
C MET A 232 12.58 3.24 5.53
N MET A 233 13.29 2.81 6.56
CA MET A 233 12.78 2.52 7.90
C MET A 233 13.24 3.61 8.86
N LEU A 234 12.77 3.59 10.10
CA LEU A 234 13.07 4.63 11.09
C LEU A 234 13.69 4.04 12.35
N ASN A 235 14.96 4.31 12.58
CA ASN A 235 15.61 4.05 13.87
C ASN A 235 14.95 4.87 14.97
N ILE A 236 14.82 4.33 16.15
CA ILE A 236 14.21 4.95 17.33
C ILE A 236 15.26 5.27 18.38
N ASN A 237 15.46 6.54 18.66
CA ASN A 237 16.11 7.00 19.89
C ASN A 237 15.03 7.42 20.89
N ALA A 238 14.55 6.46 21.66
CA ALA A 238 13.43 6.66 22.57
C ALA A 238 13.71 7.73 23.67
N ALA A 239 14.96 7.83 24.15
CA ALA A 239 15.35 8.80 25.17
C ALA A 239 15.32 10.25 24.68
N LYS A 240 15.54 10.46 23.38
CA LYS A 240 15.52 11.78 22.74
C LYS A 240 14.23 12.07 21.98
N HIS A 241 13.31 11.11 21.89
CA HIS A 241 12.15 11.16 21.00
C HIS A 241 12.55 11.51 19.55
N GLN A 242 13.64 10.93 19.08
CA GLN A 242 14.20 11.19 17.75
C GLN A 242 14.10 9.93 16.89
N LEU A 243 13.65 10.13 15.66
CA LEU A 243 13.68 9.13 14.61
C LEU A 243 14.78 9.51 13.62
N SER A 244 15.36 8.50 12.96
CA SER A 244 16.31 8.74 11.87
C SER A 244 16.16 7.67 10.79
N ALA A 245 16.42 8.04 9.55
CA ALA A 245 16.36 7.13 8.43
C ALA A 245 17.29 5.93 8.66
N HIS A 246 16.79 4.75 8.34
CA HIS A 246 17.51 3.50 8.26
C HIS A 246 17.16 2.83 6.95
N LEU A 247 18.10 2.85 6.02
CA LEU A 247 17.91 2.24 4.70
C LEU A 247 18.22 0.76 4.75
N VAL A 248 17.51 -0.01 3.94
CA VAL A 248 17.74 -1.45 3.82
C VAL A 248 19.06 -1.71 3.09
N PRO A 249 20.01 -2.43 3.70
CA PRO A 249 21.31 -2.70 3.09
C PRO A 249 21.26 -3.88 2.11
N ASP A 250 22.32 -4.01 1.32
CA ASP A 250 22.71 -5.31 0.75
C ASP A 250 23.52 -6.14 1.78
N LYS A 251 23.95 -7.35 1.40
CA LYS A 251 24.76 -8.23 2.28
C LYS A 251 26.13 -7.66 2.67
N ASN A 252 26.63 -6.66 1.94
CA ASN A 252 27.90 -5.99 2.25
C ASN A 252 27.68 -4.78 3.18
N GLY A 253 26.44 -4.53 3.60
CA GLY A 253 26.08 -3.39 4.42
C GLY A 253 25.97 -2.07 3.64
N VAL A 254 26.03 -2.11 2.31
CA VAL A 254 25.86 -0.93 1.46
C VAL A 254 24.35 -0.64 1.33
N LYS A 255 23.96 0.58 1.66
CA LYS A 255 22.55 1.00 1.66
C LYS A 255 22.09 1.64 0.36
N GLY A 256 22.99 1.84 -0.58
CA GLY A 256 22.63 2.32 -1.91
C GLY A 256 23.84 2.55 -2.79
N TYR A 257 23.71 2.20 -4.05
CA TYR A 257 24.67 2.49 -5.09
C TYR A 257 24.14 3.65 -5.93
N VAL A 258 24.82 4.78 -5.88
CA VAL A 258 24.34 6.03 -6.47
C VAL A 258 25.29 6.48 -7.58
N GLN A 259 24.72 6.85 -8.70
CA GLN A 259 25.38 7.58 -9.78
C GLN A 259 24.85 9.01 -9.80
N THR A 260 25.73 10.00 -9.90
CA THR A 260 25.34 11.42 -9.99
C THR A 260 24.50 11.69 -11.24
N GLY A 261 23.59 12.63 -11.17
CA GLY A 261 22.48 12.82 -12.09
C GLY A 261 21.18 12.15 -11.59
N SER A 262 21.21 11.49 -10.40
CA SER A 262 20.05 10.86 -9.77
C SER A 262 19.52 11.65 -8.57
N VAL A 263 18.37 11.20 -8.07
CA VAL A 263 17.69 11.77 -6.92
C VAL A 263 17.29 10.65 -5.95
N THR A 264 17.13 10.98 -4.67
CA THR A 264 16.51 10.05 -3.71
C THR A 264 14.98 10.06 -3.85
N PRO A 265 14.27 9.07 -3.30
CA PRO A 265 12.84 9.22 -3.01
C PRO A 265 12.59 10.46 -2.14
N TRP A 266 11.35 10.95 -2.18
CA TRP A 266 10.95 12.03 -1.28
C TRP A 266 10.73 11.47 0.13
N ARG A 267 11.23 12.17 1.14
CA ARG A 267 10.84 11.96 2.54
C ARG A 267 9.61 12.80 2.80
N THR A 268 8.56 12.20 3.36
CA THR A 268 7.26 12.85 3.49
C THR A 268 6.84 12.99 4.95
N ILE A 269 6.22 14.12 5.26
CA ILE A 269 5.62 14.44 6.56
C ILE A 269 4.24 15.00 6.26
N VAL A 270 3.19 14.20 6.43
CA VAL A 270 1.80 14.68 6.36
C VAL A 270 1.36 15.05 7.78
N VAL A 271 0.73 16.19 7.96
CA VAL A 271 0.35 16.68 9.30
C VAL A 271 -0.94 17.50 9.27
N SER A 272 -1.79 17.24 10.26
CA SER A 272 -3.00 18.04 10.54
C SER A 272 -3.38 17.97 12.02
N ASP A 273 -4.25 18.85 12.46
CA ASP A 273 -4.97 18.77 13.73
C ASP A 273 -6.32 18.03 13.62
N ASP A 274 -6.59 17.46 12.46
CA ASP A 274 -7.76 16.61 12.17
C ASP A 274 -7.30 15.31 11.47
N ALA A 275 -7.63 14.16 12.05
CA ALA A 275 -7.25 12.86 11.48
C ALA A 275 -7.82 12.63 10.07
N ARG A 276 -8.96 13.26 9.74
CA ARG A 276 -9.60 13.15 8.42
C ARG A 276 -8.72 13.69 7.30
N ASP A 277 -7.95 14.75 7.58
CA ASP A 277 -7.06 15.37 6.60
C ASP A 277 -5.89 14.45 6.24
N ILE A 278 -5.44 13.61 7.18
CA ILE A 278 -4.40 12.60 6.91
C ILE A 278 -4.88 11.63 5.84
N LEU A 279 -6.11 11.11 5.98
CA LEU A 279 -6.70 10.17 5.01
C LEU A 279 -7.06 10.85 3.67
N ALA A 280 -7.32 12.16 3.68
CA ALA A 280 -7.65 12.93 2.47
C ALA A 280 -6.41 13.43 1.70
N SER A 281 -5.20 13.25 2.25
CA SER A 281 -3.96 13.74 1.65
C SER A 281 -3.64 13.06 0.33
N ASN A 282 -3.28 13.84 -0.66
CA ASN A 282 -2.74 13.38 -1.94
C ASN A 282 -1.25 13.73 -2.12
N LEU A 283 -0.57 14.13 -1.05
CA LEU A 283 0.83 14.59 -1.08
C LEU A 283 1.75 13.54 -1.71
N ILE A 284 1.63 12.27 -1.30
CA ILE A 284 2.47 11.18 -1.80
C ILE A 284 2.28 10.99 -3.31
N LEU A 285 1.05 11.03 -3.81
CA LEU A 285 0.78 10.96 -5.24
C LEU A 285 1.36 12.18 -5.97
N ASN A 286 1.19 13.40 -5.42
CA ASN A 286 1.68 14.64 -6.03
C ASN A 286 3.21 14.71 -6.14
N LEU A 287 3.95 13.98 -5.32
CA LEU A 287 5.41 13.88 -5.36
C LEU A 287 5.95 12.88 -6.40
N ASN A 288 5.08 12.08 -7.01
CA ASN A 288 5.45 11.13 -8.07
C ASN A 288 5.42 11.80 -9.46
N GLU A 289 6.18 11.24 -10.39
CA GLU A 289 6.20 11.68 -11.78
C GLU A 289 4.83 11.42 -12.46
N PRO A 290 4.45 12.23 -13.46
CA PRO A 290 3.26 11.98 -14.26
C PRO A 290 3.28 10.60 -14.91
N CYS A 291 2.09 10.12 -15.31
CA CYS A 291 1.91 8.85 -16.00
C CYS A 291 2.83 8.72 -17.21
N LYS A 292 3.59 7.63 -17.27
CA LYS A 292 4.51 7.28 -18.36
C LYS A 292 3.87 6.39 -19.43
N ILE A 293 2.64 5.92 -19.22
CA ILE A 293 1.91 5.09 -20.16
C ILE A 293 1.09 5.98 -21.08
N THR A 294 1.35 5.91 -22.38
CA THR A 294 0.69 6.78 -23.38
C THR A 294 -0.78 6.43 -23.60
N ASP A 295 -1.09 5.13 -23.69
CA ASP A 295 -2.46 4.62 -23.82
C ASP A 295 -2.82 3.86 -22.54
N THR A 296 -3.71 4.42 -21.73
CA THR A 296 -4.19 3.84 -20.48
C THR A 296 -5.59 3.25 -20.58
N SER A 297 -6.19 3.19 -21.78
CA SER A 297 -7.56 2.74 -22.02
C SER A 297 -7.84 1.29 -21.63
N TRP A 298 -6.79 0.48 -21.53
CA TRP A 298 -6.84 -0.93 -21.14
C TRP A 298 -6.78 -1.14 -19.61
N ILE A 299 -6.48 -0.10 -18.85
CA ILE A 299 -6.43 -0.14 -17.38
C ILE A 299 -7.83 0.15 -16.86
N HIS A 300 -8.40 -0.79 -16.10
CA HIS A 300 -9.78 -0.71 -15.64
C HIS A 300 -9.93 -1.22 -14.21
N PRO A 301 -10.91 -0.71 -13.45
CA PRO A 301 -11.23 -1.28 -12.15
C PRO A 301 -11.81 -2.68 -12.33
N THR A 302 -11.51 -3.59 -11.40
CA THR A 302 -11.92 -4.99 -11.49
C THR A 302 -12.46 -5.49 -10.16
N LYS A 303 -13.66 -6.05 -10.16
CA LYS A 303 -14.17 -6.86 -9.04
C LYS A 303 -14.05 -8.33 -9.40
N TYR A 304 -13.45 -9.11 -8.51
CA TYR A 304 -13.16 -10.51 -8.79
C TYR A 304 -13.48 -11.43 -7.61
N ILE A 305 -13.59 -12.71 -7.89
CA ILE A 305 -13.61 -13.79 -6.92
C ILE A 305 -12.47 -14.76 -7.27
N GLY A 306 -12.05 -15.63 -6.36
CA GLY A 306 -10.90 -16.48 -6.67
C GLY A 306 -10.87 -17.82 -5.98
N VAL A 307 -10.21 -18.77 -6.64
CA VAL A 307 -9.73 -20.02 -6.05
C VAL A 307 -8.50 -19.66 -5.23
N TRP A 308 -8.72 -19.30 -3.98
CA TRP A 308 -7.72 -18.75 -3.05
C TRP A 308 -8.04 -19.05 -1.58
N TRP A 309 -9.19 -18.58 -1.05
CA TRP A 309 -9.52 -18.67 0.38
C TRP A 309 -9.61 -20.11 0.89
N GLU A 310 -10.02 -21.03 0.01
CA GLU A 310 -10.14 -22.47 0.32
C GLU A 310 -8.80 -23.11 0.76
N TYR A 311 -7.66 -22.52 0.39
CA TYR A 311 -6.35 -23.02 0.76
C TYR A 311 -5.97 -22.69 2.22
N PHE A 312 -6.61 -21.67 2.82
CA PHE A 312 -6.31 -21.19 4.17
C PHE A 312 -7.27 -21.71 5.24
N ILE A 313 -8.47 -22.12 4.86
CA ILE A 313 -9.54 -22.46 5.81
C ILE A 313 -9.43 -23.88 6.41
N GLY A 314 -8.50 -24.72 5.93
CA GLY A 314 -8.30 -26.07 6.46
C GLY A 314 -9.22 -27.13 5.85
N GLY A 315 -9.91 -26.84 4.74
CA GLY A 315 -10.80 -27.74 4.01
C GLY A 315 -10.10 -28.83 3.20
N GLY A 316 -8.76 -28.85 3.18
CA GLY A 316 -7.94 -29.84 2.51
C GLY A 316 -7.63 -29.54 1.04
N SER A 317 -8.09 -28.42 0.49
CA SER A 317 -7.69 -27.98 -0.85
C SER A 317 -6.20 -27.63 -0.91
N THR A 318 -5.52 -27.95 -2.02
CA THR A 318 -4.06 -27.74 -2.21
C THR A 318 -3.78 -27.00 -3.50
N TRP A 319 -2.69 -26.18 -3.49
CA TRP A 319 -2.15 -25.60 -4.71
C TRP A 319 -1.47 -26.63 -5.61
N ALA A 320 -0.89 -27.69 -5.01
CA ALA A 320 -0.18 -28.75 -5.70
C ALA A 320 -1.14 -29.80 -6.30
N TYR A 321 -0.78 -30.29 -7.50
CA TYR A 321 -1.49 -31.35 -8.20
C TYR A 321 -1.19 -32.74 -7.61
N SER A 322 0.03 -32.94 -7.13
CA SER A 322 0.57 -34.22 -6.64
C SER A 322 1.21 -34.04 -5.25
N ASP A 323 1.38 -35.17 -4.53
CA ASP A 323 2.16 -35.21 -3.27
C ASP A 323 3.64 -35.56 -3.49
N GLU A 324 4.06 -35.72 -4.75
CA GLU A 324 5.47 -35.93 -5.08
C GLU A 324 6.32 -34.74 -4.66
N ARG A 325 7.58 -35.02 -4.35
CA ARG A 325 8.59 -34.01 -3.98
C ARG A 325 9.76 -34.09 -4.95
N ASP A 326 10.65 -33.13 -4.85
CA ASP A 326 11.85 -33.04 -5.72
C ASP A 326 11.51 -32.89 -7.21
N ILE A 327 10.52 -32.08 -7.51
CA ILE A 327 10.11 -31.76 -8.87
C ILE A 327 11.20 -30.96 -9.59
N THR A 328 11.46 -31.28 -10.86
CA THR A 328 12.36 -30.51 -11.72
C THR A 328 11.57 -29.95 -12.90
N ILE A 329 11.33 -28.63 -12.88
CA ILE A 329 10.58 -27.94 -13.93
C ILE A 329 11.24 -28.13 -15.30
N GLY A 330 10.45 -28.57 -16.28
CA GLY A 330 10.91 -28.86 -17.64
C GLY A 330 11.49 -30.27 -17.82
N VAL A 331 11.65 -31.05 -16.75
CA VAL A 331 12.14 -32.45 -16.78
C VAL A 331 11.05 -33.42 -16.28
N THR A 332 10.44 -33.11 -15.16
CA THR A 332 9.37 -33.94 -14.58
C THR A 332 8.17 -34.00 -15.54
N ASP A 333 7.75 -35.24 -15.85
CA ASP A 333 6.57 -35.49 -16.69
C ASP A 333 5.30 -35.54 -15.82
N TYR A 334 4.63 -34.41 -15.71
CA TYR A 334 3.43 -34.25 -14.88
C TYR A 334 2.26 -35.16 -15.30
N GLN A 335 2.24 -35.67 -16.57
CA GLN A 335 1.25 -36.62 -17.02
C GLN A 335 1.39 -38.02 -16.36
N LYS A 336 2.55 -38.29 -15.77
CA LYS A 336 2.86 -39.53 -15.06
C LYS A 336 2.70 -39.41 -13.55
N LEU A 337 2.59 -38.21 -13.02
CA LEU A 337 2.38 -38.01 -11.59
C LEU A 337 0.97 -38.46 -11.17
N LYS A 338 0.86 -39.00 -9.97
CA LYS A 338 -0.43 -39.38 -9.39
C LYS A 338 -1.08 -38.10 -8.80
N PRO A 339 -2.31 -37.74 -9.27
CA PRO A 339 -3.06 -36.67 -8.64
C PRO A 339 -3.31 -36.95 -7.16
N ASN A 340 -3.17 -35.93 -6.30
CA ASN A 340 -3.50 -36.06 -4.87
C ASN A 340 -5.00 -36.04 -4.58
N GLY A 341 -5.82 -35.61 -5.56
CA GLY A 341 -7.28 -35.54 -5.44
C GLY A 341 -7.80 -34.31 -4.67
N HIS A 342 -6.91 -33.39 -4.29
CA HIS A 342 -7.23 -32.21 -3.50
C HIS A 342 -6.88 -30.90 -4.23
N HIS A 343 -6.40 -30.97 -5.46
CA HIS A 343 -5.99 -29.82 -6.25
C HIS A 343 -7.17 -28.87 -6.52
N GLY A 344 -7.12 -27.64 -5.93
CA GLY A 344 -8.20 -26.65 -6.04
C GLY A 344 -8.32 -26.05 -7.43
N ALA A 345 -7.21 -25.80 -8.11
CA ALA A 345 -7.17 -25.16 -9.43
C ALA A 345 -7.50 -26.12 -10.60
N ASN A 346 -8.35 -27.13 -10.40
CA ASN A 346 -8.75 -27.97 -11.52
C ASN A 346 -9.86 -27.34 -12.39
N THR A 347 -9.93 -27.73 -13.66
CA THR A 347 -10.81 -27.14 -14.68
C THR A 347 -12.28 -27.09 -14.24
N GLU A 348 -12.82 -28.18 -13.68
CA GLU A 348 -14.23 -28.22 -13.31
C GLU A 348 -14.54 -27.37 -12.08
N HIS A 349 -13.62 -27.28 -11.14
CA HIS A 349 -13.76 -26.39 -9.98
C HIS A 349 -13.70 -24.90 -10.39
N VAL A 350 -12.75 -24.53 -11.22
CA VAL A 350 -12.63 -23.15 -11.74
C VAL A 350 -13.88 -22.74 -12.54
N LYS A 351 -14.50 -23.64 -13.30
CA LYS A 351 -15.78 -23.36 -13.99
C LYS A 351 -16.90 -22.99 -13.01
N LYS A 352 -16.92 -23.54 -11.78
CA LYS A 352 -17.91 -23.13 -10.75
C LYS A 352 -17.72 -21.67 -10.36
N TYR A 353 -16.47 -21.23 -10.14
CA TYR A 353 -16.16 -19.82 -9.85
C TYR A 353 -16.49 -18.90 -11.03
N ILE A 354 -16.22 -19.32 -12.28
CA ILE A 354 -16.62 -18.56 -13.46
C ILE A 354 -18.15 -18.44 -13.56
N ASN A 355 -18.90 -19.50 -13.26
CA ASN A 355 -20.36 -19.46 -13.24
C ASN A 355 -20.88 -18.48 -12.18
N PHE A 356 -20.32 -18.54 -10.97
CA PHE A 356 -20.68 -17.64 -9.89
C PHE A 356 -20.35 -16.18 -10.24
N ALA A 357 -19.16 -15.91 -10.77
CA ALA A 357 -18.76 -14.58 -11.23
C ALA A 357 -19.75 -14.03 -12.27
N ALA A 358 -20.06 -14.79 -13.30
CA ALA A 358 -21.02 -14.43 -14.35
C ALA A 358 -22.43 -14.16 -13.80
N GLN A 359 -22.91 -15.02 -12.90
CA GLN A 359 -24.24 -14.91 -12.29
C GLN A 359 -24.38 -13.66 -11.43
N HIS A 360 -23.32 -13.23 -10.76
CA HIS A 360 -23.35 -12.15 -9.79
C HIS A 360 -22.70 -10.86 -10.28
N GLY A 361 -22.25 -10.80 -11.54
CA GLY A 361 -21.73 -9.58 -12.18
C GLY A 361 -20.32 -9.20 -11.72
N PHE A 362 -19.47 -10.19 -11.42
CA PHE A 362 -18.03 -10.00 -11.22
C PHE A 362 -17.31 -10.04 -12.56
N ASP A 363 -16.24 -9.23 -12.65
CA ASP A 363 -15.49 -9.04 -13.88
C ASP A 363 -14.52 -10.20 -14.15
N ALA A 364 -13.98 -10.81 -13.07
CA ALA A 364 -12.90 -11.79 -13.22
C ALA A 364 -12.88 -12.87 -12.11
N VAL A 365 -12.10 -13.92 -12.39
CA VAL A 365 -11.74 -14.99 -11.44
C VAL A 365 -10.23 -15.11 -11.37
N LEU A 366 -9.67 -14.99 -10.16
CA LEU A 366 -8.28 -15.35 -9.85
C LEU A 366 -8.17 -16.84 -9.66
N VAL A 367 -7.12 -17.48 -10.17
CA VAL A 367 -6.83 -18.89 -9.92
C VAL A 367 -5.38 -19.05 -9.48
N GLU A 368 -5.17 -19.33 -8.20
CA GLU A 368 -3.87 -19.75 -7.68
C GLU A 368 -3.66 -21.25 -7.86
N GLY A 369 -2.43 -21.71 -7.94
CA GLY A 369 -2.12 -23.14 -8.08
C GLY A 369 -2.34 -23.71 -9.48
N TRP A 370 -2.49 -22.88 -10.52
CA TRP A 370 -2.82 -23.33 -11.87
C TRP A 370 -1.66 -24.04 -12.61
N ASN A 371 -0.42 -23.75 -12.23
CA ASN A 371 0.83 -24.05 -12.95
C ASN A 371 1.72 -25.06 -12.24
N GLU A 372 2.57 -25.75 -13.00
CA GLU A 372 3.54 -26.73 -12.48
C GLU A 372 4.50 -26.09 -11.46
N GLY A 373 4.79 -26.81 -10.34
CA GLY A 373 5.84 -26.49 -9.39
C GLY A 373 5.42 -26.35 -7.92
N TRP A 374 4.12 -26.36 -7.61
CA TRP A 374 3.63 -26.15 -6.24
C TRP A 374 3.93 -27.34 -5.30
N GLU A 375 4.33 -28.50 -5.81
CA GLU A 375 4.80 -29.63 -5.03
C GLU A 375 6.03 -29.27 -4.18
N ASP A 376 6.87 -28.39 -4.70
CA ASP A 376 8.10 -27.90 -4.08
C ASP A 376 8.00 -26.42 -3.66
N ASN A 377 6.82 -25.87 -3.46
CA ASN A 377 6.68 -24.52 -2.94
C ASN A 377 7.44 -24.40 -1.62
N TYR A 378 8.00 -23.22 -1.35
CA TYR A 378 8.94 -22.99 -0.24
C TYR A 378 10.25 -23.77 -0.30
N ALA A 379 10.60 -24.36 -1.46
CA ALA A 379 11.92 -24.96 -1.68
C ALA A 379 12.99 -23.88 -1.93
N TYR A 380 13.28 -23.12 -0.90
CA TYR A 380 14.14 -21.91 -0.96
C TYR A 380 15.57 -22.15 -1.43
N ASP A 381 15.97 -23.39 -1.67
CA ASP A 381 17.29 -23.74 -2.22
C ASP A 381 17.28 -23.90 -3.74
N LYS A 382 16.09 -23.90 -4.36
CA LYS A 382 15.94 -23.99 -5.82
C LYS A 382 15.82 -22.62 -6.44
N GLU A 383 16.50 -22.39 -7.58
CA GLU A 383 16.32 -21.18 -8.37
C GLU A 383 15.04 -21.27 -9.23
N ARG A 384 14.80 -22.43 -9.86
CA ARG A 384 13.61 -22.64 -10.71
C ARG A 384 12.59 -23.53 -10.01
N ILE A 385 11.53 -22.90 -9.49
CA ILE A 385 10.49 -23.55 -8.70
C ILE A 385 9.23 -23.75 -9.52
N TYR A 386 8.81 -22.76 -10.30
CA TYR A 386 7.55 -22.77 -11.06
C TYR A 386 7.76 -22.68 -12.56
N SER A 387 6.77 -23.16 -13.32
CA SER A 387 6.60 -22.82 -14.72
C SER A 387 5.58 -21.67 -14.86
N PHE A 388 5.93 -20.61 -15.57
CA PHE A 388 5.02 -19.49 -15.82
C PHE A 388 4.23 -19.62 -17.12
N THR A 389 4.32 -20.80 -17.79
CA THR A 389 3.68 -21.06 -19.09
C THR A 389 3.07 -22.44 -19.21
N LYS A 390 3.27 -23.33 -18.21
CA LYS A 390 2.73 -24.67 -18.22
C LYS A 390 1.74 -24.88 -17.08
N ALA A 391 0.54 -25.24 -17.45
CA ALA A 391 -0.51 -25.61 -16.50
C ALA A 391 -0.40 -27.07 -16.06
N TYR A 392 -0.96 -27.41 -14.92
CA TYR A 392 -1.15 -28.79 -14.49
C TYR A 392 -2.05 -29.59 -15.46
N PRO A 393 -1.95 -30.93 -15.47
CA PRO A 393 -2.72 -31.77 -16.40
C PRO A 393 -4.24 -31.63 -16.29
N ASP A 394 -4.77 -31.27 -15.13
CA ASP A 394 -6.19 -31.07 -14.86
C ASP A 394 -6.67 -29.61 -15.01
N PHE A 395 -5.77 -28.68 -15.40
CA PHE A 395 -6.09 -27.29 -15.68
C PHE A 395 -6.01 -27.00 -17.19
N ASP A 396 -7.14 -27.03 -17.87
CA ASP A 396 -7.22 -26.77 -19.31
C ASP A 396 -7.36 -25.25 -19.58
N VAL A 397 -6.22 -24.60 -19.86
CA VAL A 397 -6.15 -23.16 -20.14
C VAL A 397 -7.08 -22.73 -21.27
N GLN A 398 -7.13 -23.52 -22.37
CA GLN A 398 -7.91 -23.15 -23.55
C GLN A 398 -9.41 -23.32 -23.32
N ALA A 399 -9.81 -24.42 -22.68
CA ALA A 399 -11.20 -24.65 -22.33
C ALA A 399 -11.71 -23.58 -21.33
N LEU A 400 -10.91 -23.22 -20.32
CA LEU A 400 -11.25 -22.18 -19.34
C LEU A 400 -11.32 -20.79 -19.97
N ARG A 401 -10.37 -20.43 -20.83
CA ARG A 401 -10.41 -19.19 -21.60
C ARG A 401 -11.70 -19.05 -22.39
N GLN A 402 -12.05 -20.07 -23.18
CA GLN A 402 -13.26 -20.07 -24.00
C GLN A 402 -14.53 -20.02 -23.13
N TYR A 403 -14.55 -20.79 -22.03
CA TYR A 403 -15.68 -20.85 -21.12
C TYR A 403 -15.92 -19.50 -20.41
N ALA A 404 -14.86 -18.87 -19.91
CA ALA A 404 -14.93 -17.56 -19.26
C ALA A 404 -15.36 -16.46 -20.24
N ALA A 405 -14.76 -16.43 -21.44
CA ALA A 405 -15.10 -15.47 -22.49
C ALA A 405 -16.56 -15.57 -22.93
N ALA A 406 -17.10 -16.80 -23.09
CA ALA A 406 -18.51 -17.03 -23.43
C ALA A 406 -19.48 -16.49 -22.36
N LYS A 407 -19.01 -16.27 -21.12
CA LYS A 407 -19.79 -15.73 -20.01
C LYS A 407 -19.48 -14.27 -19.69
N GLY A 408 -18.58 -13.62 -20.46
CA GLY A 408 -18.15 -12.26 -20.21
C GLY A 408 -17.28 -12.08 -18.96
N VAL A 409 -16.64 -13.17 -18.49
CA VAL A 409 -15.75 -13.16 -17.32
C VAL A 409 -14.31 -13.29 -17.80
N LYS A 410 -13.37 -12.58 -17.17
CA LYS A 410 -11.93 -12.70 -17.39
C LYS A 410 -11.30 -13.64 -16.37
N LEU A 411 -10.07 -14.05 -16.63
CA LEU A 411 -9.25 -14.76 -15.65
C LEU A 411 -8.09 -13.86 -15.24
N ILE A 412 -7.74 -13.82 -13.96
CA ILE A 412 -6.54 -13.18 -13.42
C ILE A 412 -5.48 -14.24 -13.25
N MET A 413 -4.30 -13.98 -13.80
CA MET A 413 -3.14 -14.86 -13.70
C MET A 413 -2.50 -14.76 -12.32
N HIS A 414 -1.93 -15.87 -11.84
CA HIS A 414 -1.09 -15.89 -10.64
C HIS A 414 0.34 -16.33 -11.00
N HIS A 415 1.31 -15.52 -10.62
CA HIS A 415 2.73 -15.81 -10.72
C HIS A 415 3.36 -15.79 -9.31
N GLU A 416 3.24 -16.91 -8.57
CA GLU A 416 4.08 -17.11 -7.39
C GLU A 416 5.51 -17.38 -7.83
N THR A 417 6.47 -16.78 -7.15
CA THR A 417 7.89 -16.93 -7.46
C THR A 417 8.69 -17.63 -6.36
N THR A 418 8.11 -17.79 -5.15
CA THR A 418 8.85 -18.16 -3.92
C THR A 418 10.16 -17.35 -3.81
N SER A 419 10.05 -16.05 -4.13
CA SER A 419 11.15 -15.08 -4.13
C SER A 419 12.34 -15.41 -5.04
N SER A 420 12.16 -16.34 -6.01
CA SER A 420 13.17 -16.64 -7.03
C SER A 420 13.11 -15.61 -8.17
N VAL A 421 13.57 -14.42 -7.87
CA VAL A 421 13.42 -13.22 -8.70
C VAL A 421 14.19 -13.33 -10.01
N VAL A 422 15.39 -13.88 -9.98
CA VAL A 422 16.25 -14.02 -11.18
C VAL A 422 15.59 -14.96 -12.18
N ASP A 423 15.00 -16.06 -11.73
CA ASP A 423 14.27 -16.99 -12.61
C ASP A 423 13.02 -16.31 -13.18
N TYR A 424 12.28 -15.56 -12.36
CA TYR A 424 11.11 -14.82 -12.83
C TYR A 424 11.48 -13.78 -13.91
N GLU A 425 12.54 -12.99 -13.71
CA GLU A 425 12.99 -12.01 -14.71
C GLU A 425 13.39 -12.66 -16.04
N ARG A 426 14.06 -13.83 -16.01
CA ARG A 426 14.43 -14.59 -17.20
C ARG A 426 13.23 -15.03 -18.03
N HIS A 427 12.12 -15.35 -17.38
CA HIS A 427 10.92 -15.91 -18.02
C HIS A 427 9.77 -14.89 -18.17
N MET A 428 9.89 -13.69 -17.60
CA MET A 428 8.81 -12.69 -17.51
C MET A 428 8.24 -12.32 -18.89
N HIS A 429 9.07 -12.10 -19.89
CA HIS A 429 8.61 -11.78 -21.24
C HIS A 429 7.85 -12.94 -21.91
N GLU A 430 8.25 -14.18 -21.64
CA GLU A 430 7.56 -15.37 -22.11
C GLU A 430 6.21 -15.53 -21.37
N ALA A 431 6.22 -15.36 -20.08
CA ALA A 431 5.04 -15.39 -19.23
C ALA A 431 3.99 -14.35 -19.64
N PHE A 432 4.39 -13.11 -19.90
CA PHE A 432 3.46 -12.06 -20.33
C PHE A 432 2.95 -12.27 -21.75
N ARG A 433 3.74 -12.84 -22.67
CA ARG A 433 3.23 -13.29 -23.98
C ARG A 433 2.20 -14.40 -23.82
N PHE A 434 2.49 -15.40 -22.99
CA PHE A 434 1.54 -16.47 -22.69
C PHE A 434 0.22 -15.93 -22.12
N MET A 435 0.28 -14.94 -21.23
CA MET A 435 -0.92 -14.26 -20.73
C MET A 435 -1.72 -13.61 -21.87
N ASN A 436 -1.09 -12.83 -22.73
CA ASN A 436 -1.76 -12.15 -23.85
C ASN A 436 -2.36 -13.16 -24.83
N ASP A 437 -1.64 -14.24 -25.16
CA ASP A 437 -2.09 -15.29 -26.07
C ASP A 437 -3.32 -16.03 -25.50
N ASN A 438 -3.46 -16.04 -24.17
CA ASN A 438 -4.57 -16.67 -23.47
C ASN A 438 -5.63 -15.70 -22.91
N GLY A 439 -5.52 -14.40 -23.22
CA GLY A 439 -6.55 -13.40 -22.92
C GLY A 439 -6.55 -12.89 -21.47
N TYR A 440 -5.46 -13.06 -20.73
CA TYR A 440 -5.27 -12.47 -19.41
C TYR A 440 -4.79 -11.03 -19.55
N ASP A 441 -5.34 -10.12 -18.74
CA ASP A 441 -4.94 -8.70 -18.69
C ASP A 441 -4.55 -8.22 -17.29
N ALA A 442 -4.55 -9.12 -16.31
CA ALA A 442 -4.12 -8.85 -14.95
C ALA A 442 -3.34 -10.04 -14.37
N VAL A 443 -2.34 -9.74 -13.54
CA VAL A 443 -1.52 -10.72 -12.82
C VAL A 443 -1.42 -10.37 -11.34
N LYS A 444 -1.58 -11.37 -10.48
CA LYS A 444 -1.13 -11.35 -9.09
C LYS A 444 0.28 -11.96 -9.06
N THR A 445 1.27 -11.20 -8.59
CA THR A 445 2.64 -11.70 -8.37
C THR A 445 2.87 -11.95 -6.89
N GLY A 446 3.51 -13.06 -6.52
CA GLY A 446 3.89 -13.41 -5.15
C GLY A 446 5.39 -13.58 -4.98
N TYR A 447 5.89 -13.23 -3.80
CA TYR A 447 7.31 -13.29 -3.44
C TYR A 447 7.48 -13.88 -2.04
N VAL A 448 6.81 -14.98 -1.74
CA VAL A 448 6.88 -15.63 -0.43
C VAL A 448 8.28 -16.14 -0.15
N GLY A 449 8.79 -15.85 1.05
CA GLY A 449 10.08 -16.36 1.52
C GLY A 449 11.27 -15.43 1.27
N PRO A 450 12.48 -15.85 1.67
CA PRO A 450 13.70 -15.04 1.50
C PRO A 450 14.11 -14.99 0.03
N ILE A 451 14.62 -13.83 -0.41
CA ILE A 451 15.02 -13.61 -1.81
C ILE A 451 16.07 -14.62 -2.29
N ILE A 452 15.88 -15.13 -3.48
CA ILE A 452 16.87 -15.90 -4.23
C ILE A 452 17.38 -15.03 -5.39
N PRO A 453 18.64 -14.60 -5.43
CA PRO A 453 19.80 -15.04 -4.61
C PRO A 453 19.76 -14.55 -3.15
N ARG A 454 20.30 -15.36 -2.25
CA ARG A 454 20.31 -15.21 -0.77
C ARG A 454 21.13 -14.03 -0.24
N SER A 455 21.22 -12.94 -0.90
CA SER A 455 22.00 -11.77 -0.46
C SER A 455 21.28 -10.46 -0.64
N GLU A 456 20.07 -10.52 -1.14
CA GLU A 456 19.21 -9.38 -1.29
C GLU A 456 18.05 -9.47 -0.30
N TYR A 457 17.42 -8.33 -0.02
CA TYR A 457 16.24 -8.21 0.84
C TYR A 457 15.09 -7.61 0.06
N HIS A 458 13.85 -7.97 0.44
CA HIS A 458 12.61 -7.48 -0.20
C HIS A 458 12.53 -5.95 -0.34
N ASP A 459 13.05 -5.23 0.63
CA ASP A 459 13.00 -3.77 0.68
C ASP A 459 14.31 -3.10 0.24
N GLY A 460 15.28 -3.87 -0.25
CA GLY A 460 16.58 -3.38 -0.75
C GLY A 460 16.48 -2.72 -2.11
N GLN A 461 17.51 -1.93 -2.49
CA GLN A 461 17.56 -1.21 -3.78
C GLN A 461 17.36 -2.14 -4.98
N TRP A 462 17.93 -3.35 -4.95
CA TRP A 462 17.83 -4.30 -6.05
C TRP A 462 16.39 -4.79 -6.26
N MET A 463 15.69 -5.14 -5.17
CA MET A 463 14.30 -5.56 -5.23
C MET A 463 13.34 -4.42 -5.58
N VAL A 464 13.58 -3.21 -5.09
CA VAL A 464 12.83 -2.03 -5.53
C VAL A 464 12.92 -1.85 -7.05
N ASN A 465 14.10 -2.04 -7.62
CA ASN A 465 14.27 -2.01 -9.08
C ASN A 465 13.51 -3.15 -9.78
N HIS A 466 13.49 -4.34 -9.18
CA HIS A 466 12.72 -5.47 -9.70
C HIS A 466 11.22 -5.16 -9.76
N TYR A 467 10.62 -4.69 -8.67
CA TYR A 467 9.18 -4.38 -8.65
C TYR A 467 8.80 -3.31 -9.67
N ASN A 468 9.61 -2.25 -9.78
CA ASN A 468 9.43 -1.23 -10.82
C ASN A 468 9.55 -1.83 -12.24
N TYR A 469 10.53 -2.71 -12.45
CA TYR A 469 10.75 -3.38 -13.73
C TYR A 469 9.57 -4.30 -14.12
N VAL A 470 8.97 -5.00 -13.15
CA VAL A 470 7.76 -5.80 -13.39
C VAL A 470 6.61 -4.91 -13.86
N ALA A 471 6.34 -3.81 -13.16
CA ALA A 471 5.27 -2.87 -13.54
C ALA A 471 5.51 -2.25 -14.92
N GLU A 472 6.74 -1.81 -15.22
CA GLU A 472 7.13 -1.26 -16.52
C GLU A 472 7.01 -2.29 -17.66
N THR A 473 7.43 -3.53 -17.38
CA THR A 473 7.37 -4.60 -18.39
C THR A 473 5.94 -5.03 -18.63
N ALA A 474 5.14 -5.22 -17.58
CA ALA A 474 3.72 -5.55 -17.69
C ALA A 474 2.95 -4.49 -18.49
N ALA A 475 3.27 -3.20 -18.32
CA ALA A 475 2.67 -2.12 -19.10
C ALA A 475 2.89 -2.26 -20.62
N LYS A 476 4.06 -2.75 -21.04
CA LYS A 476 4.37 -3.03 -22.47
C LYS A 476 3.47 -4.12 -23.06
N TYR A 477 3.03 -5.04 -22.20
CA TYR A 477 2.10 -6.13 -22.56
C TYR A 477 0.65 -5.82 -22.24
N ARG A 478 0.32 -4.59 -21.77
CA ARG A 478 -1.01 -4.17 -21.33
C ARG A 478 -1.58 -5.07 -20.23
N ILE A 479 -0.78 -5.33 -19.23
CA ILE A 479 -1.11 -6.17 -18.08
C ILE A 479 -1.15 -5.32 -16.81
N MET A 480 -2.22 -5.40 -16.05
CA MET A 480 -2.35 -4.84 -14.71
C MET A 480 -1.65 -5.74 -13.70
N VAL A 481 -1.02 -5.14 -12.69
CA VAL A 481 -0.22 -5.85 -11.68
C VAL A 481 -0.79 -5.63 -10.29
N ASN A 482 -0.96 -6.71 -9.55
CA ASN A 482 -1.19 -6.76 -8.11
C ASN A 482 -0.02 -7.50 -7.46
N SER A 483 0.78 -6.84 -6.63
CA SER A 483 1.99 -7.42 -6.05
C SER A 483 1.79 -7.77 -4.57
N HIS A 484 2.00 -9.04 -4.21
CA HIS A 484 2.06 -9.51 -2.82
C HIS A 484 3.50 -9.54 -2.33
N GLU A 485 3.75 -9.46 -1.03
CA GLU A 485 5.05 -9.40 -0.33
C GLU A 485 6.01 -8.30 -0.87
N ALA A 486 5.52 -7.41 -1.71
CA ALA A 486 6.33 -6.33 -2.28
C ALA A 486 6.63 -5.22 -1.25
N VAL A 487 7.64 -4.42 -1.56
CA VAL A 487 7.94 -3.19 -0.80
C VAL A 487 6.69 -2.31 -0.68
N ARG A 488 6.56 -1.57 0.41
CA ARG A 488 5.43 -0.66 0.66
C ARG A 488 5.23 0.34 -0.49
N PRO A 489 3.98 0.62 -0.90
CA PRO A 489 3.71 1.54 -1.99
C PRO A 489 4.08 2.98 -1.63
N THR A 490 4.54 3.72 -2.62
CA THR A 490 5.04 5.09 -2.50
C THR A 490 4.44 6.03 -3.54
N GLY A 491 3.20 5.77 -3.96
CA GLY A 491 2.48 6.57 -4.95
C GLY A 491 2.83 6.26 -6.41
N MET A 492 3.54 5.17 -6.68
CA MET A 492 3.98 4.79 -8.03
C MET A 492 2.82 4.55 -9.00
N SER A 493 1.61 4.33 -8.53
CA SER A 493 0.39 4.24 -9.34
C SER A 493 0.07 5.53 -10.14
N ARG A 494 0.61 6.70 -9.76
CA ARG A 494 0.56 7.91 -10.60
C ARG A 494 1.40 7.74 -11.87
N THR A 495 2.60 7.16 -11.74
CA THR A 495 3.58 7.00 -12.82
C THR A 495 3.29 5.76 -13.67
N TYR A 496 2.93 4.66 -13.01
CA TYR A 496 2.56 3.38 -13.61
C TYR A 496 1.19 2.93 -13.10
N PRO A 497 0.09 3.47 -13.65
CA PRO A 497 -1.28 3.17 -13.19
C PRO A 497 -1.72 1.73 -13.43
N ASN A 498 -0.97 0.94 -14.18
CA ASN A 498 -1.16 -0.50 -14.29
C ASN A 498 -0.68 -1.28 -13.04
N TRP A 499 0.07 -0.68 -12.15
CA TRP A 499 0.35 -1.23 -10.82
C TRP A 499 -0.84 -0.87 -9.91
N VAL A 500 -1.90 -1.70 -10.02
CA VAL A 500 -3.23 -1.36 -9.51
C VAL A 500 -3.39 -1.61 -8.03
N ALA A 501 -2.70 -2.62 -7.47
CA ALA A 501 -2.76 -2.94 -6.04
C ALA A 501 -1.47 -3.60 -5.57
N GLN A 502 -1.26 -3.58 -4.27
CA GLN A 502 -0.22 -4.32 -3.56
C GLN A 502 -0.79 -4.82 -2.23
N GLU A 503 -0.23 -5.91 -1.69
CA GLU A 503 -0.54 -6.33 -0.32
C GLU A 503 0.27 -5.52 0.71
N SER A 504 1.56 -5.79 0.83
CA SER A 504 2.56 -5.06 1.64
C SER A 504 2.14 -4.76 3.09
N ALA A 505 1.29 -5.59 3.67
CA ALA A 505 0.86 -5.63 5.06
C ALA A 505 -0.06 -6.84 5.25
N ARG A 506 -0.43 -7.16 6.48
CA ARG A 506 -1.42 -8.22 6.76
C ARG A 506 -2.77 -7.92 6.11
N GLY A 507 -3.20 -8.80 5.20
CA GLY A 507 -4.54 -8.85 4.66
C GLY A 507 -5.46 -9.81 5.41
N THR A 508 -6.57 -10.16 4.78
CA THR A 508 -7.55 -11.12 5.35
C THR A 508 -6.96 -12.52 5.55
N GLU A 509 -5.97 -12.91 4.78
CA GLU A 509 -5.29 -14.20 4.91
C GLU A 509 -4.84 -14.48 6.35
N PHE A 510 -4.29 -13.46 7.04
CA PHE A 510 -3.84 -13.58 8.43
C PHE A 510 -4.96 -13.83 9.44
N GLU A 511 -6.21 -13.55 9.10
CA GLU A 511 -7.37 -13.94 9.92
C GLU A 511 -7.48 -15.47 10.06
N SER A 512 -7.02 -16.25 9.06
CA SER A 512 -6.98 -17.70 9.13
C SER A 512 -5.98 -18.26 10.13
N PHE A 513 -5.06 -17.43 10.61
CA PHE A 513 -4.04 -17.74 11.61
C PHE A 513 -4.32 -17.07 12.97
N ASN A 514 -5.50 -16.46 13.18
CA ASN A 514 -5.85 -15.59 14.30
C ASN A 514 -4.90 -14.37 14.45
N GLY A 515 -4.40 -13.87 13.32
CA GLY A 515 -3.31 -12.90 13.28
C GLY A 515 -3.71 -11.44 13.29
N ASN A 516 -4.97 -11.08 13.01
CA ASN A 516 -5.42 -9.70 13.01
C ASN A 516 -6.32 -9.39 14.21
N HIS A 517 -6.10 -8.24 14.81
CA HIS A 517 -6.96 -7.68 15.86
C HIS A 517 -8.03 -6.75 15.26
N PRO A 518 -9.15 -6.50 15.95
CA PRO A 518 -10.23 -5.65 15.44
C PRO A 518 -9.79 -4.26 14.97
N GLU A 519 -8.85 -3.63 15.68
CA GLU A 519 -8.32 -2.30 15.37
C GLU A 519 -7.42 -2.26 14.13
N HIS A 520 -6.94 -3.40 13.65
CA HIS A 520 -6.05 -3.47 12.49
C HIS A 520 -6.61 -2.68 11.28
N THR A 521 -7.89 -2.88 10.96
CA THR A 521 -8.54 -2.23 9.83
C THR A 521 -8.84 -0.75 10.03
N THR A 522 -8.83 -0.26 11.27
CA THR A 522 -8.96 1.18 11.58
C THR A 522 -7.61 1.90 11.62
N ILE A 523 -6.49 1.14 11.56
CA ILE A 523 -5.13 1.70 11.50
C ILE A 523 -4.56 1.65 10.07
N LEU A 524 -4.83 0.60 9.29
CA LEU A 524 -4.30 0.44 7.93
C LEU A 524 -4.50 1.67 7.02
N PRO A 525 -5.65 2.37 7.01
CA PRO A 525 -5.83 3.57 6.21
C PRO A 525 -4.84 4.70 6.55
N PHE A 526 -4.41 4.80 7.80
CA PHE A 526 -3.45 5.79 8.28
C PHE A 526 -1.98 5.35 8.13
N THR A 527 -1.75 4.12 7.78
CA THR A 527 -0.40 3.54 7.61
C THR A 527 -0.26 3.00 6.19
N ARG A 528 -0.45 1.72 5.96
CA ARG A 528 -0.23 1.03 4.70
C ARG A 528 -0.89 1.69 3.47
N LEU A 529 -2.12 2.20 3.59
CA LEU A 529 -2.84 2.79 2.47
C LEU A 529 -2.36 4.20 2.09
N MET A 530 -1.56 4.86 2.92
CA MET A 530 -1.04 6.21 2.62
C MET A 530 -0.23 6.25 1.32
N GLY A 531 0.45 5.17 0.97
CA GLY A 531 1.25 5.07 -0.25
C GLY A 531 0.49 4.58 -1.49
N GLY A 532 -0.71 4.02 -1.33
CA GLY A 532 -1.50 3.49 -2.45
C GLY A 532 -2.44 2.34 -2.09
N ALA A 533 -3.18 1.87 -3.08
CA ALA A 533 -4.19 0.83 -2.98
C ALA A 533 -3.68 -0.47 -2.36
N MET A 534 -4.54 -1.13 -1.57
CA MET A 534 -4.21 -2.39 -0.91
C MET A 534 -5.12 -3.52 -1.39
N ASP A 535 -4.54 -4.66 -1.74
CA ASP A 535 -5.27 -5.93 -1.91
C ASP A 535 -5.50 -6.56 -0.53
N TYR A 536 -6.47 -6.00 0.21
CA TYR A 536 -6.82 -6.47 1.56
C TYR A 536 -7.64 -7.78 1.54
N THR A 537 -8.27 -8.10 0.42
CA THR A 537 -9.14 -9.29 0.23
C THR A 537 -10.33 -9.37 1.21
N PRO A 538 -11.22 -8.34 1.27
CA PRO A 538 -12.35 -8.32 2.17
C PRO A 538 -13.50 -9.23 1.72
N GLY A 539 -14.53 -9.35 2.56
CA GLY A 539 -15.79 -9.97 2.19
C GLY A 539 -16.03 -11.36 2.74
N ILE A 540 -15.27 -11.80 3.73
CA ILE A 540 -15.50 -13.10 4.38
C ILE A 540 -16.77 -13.03 5.23
N PHE A 541 -17.80 -13.80 4.87
CA PHE A 541 -19.06 -13.90 5.60
C PHE A 541 -19.05 -15.04 6.63
N GLU A 542 -18.27 -16.10 6.32
CA GLU A 542 -18.11 -17.22 7.24
C GLU A 542 -16.81 -17.10 8.01
N GLY A 543 -16.86 -16.46 9.18
CA GLY A 543 -15.69 -16.17 10.00
C GLY A 543 -15.32 -17.26 11.01
N ASP A 544 -16.09 -18.34 11.17
CA ASP A 544 -15.73 -19.50 12.02
C ASP A 544 -15.15 -20.61 11.15
N LEU A 545 -13.82 -20.71 11.08
CA LEU A 545 -13.15 -21.66 10.20
C LEU A 545 -13.18 -23.10 10.71
N SER A 546 -13.61 -23.33 11.95
CA SER A 546 -13.70 -24.69 12.54
C SER A 546 -14.65 -25.62 11.81
N GLN A 547 -15.56 -25.09 11.00
CA GLN A 547 -16.49 -25.87 10.21
C GLN A 547 -15.89 -26.51 8.95
N TYR A 548 -14.71 -26.05 8.51
CA TYR A 548 -14.08 -26.56 7.29
C TYR A 548 -13.05 -27.68 7.53
N GLY A 549 -12.67 -27.92 8.79
CA GLY A 549 -11.69 -28.96 9.11
C GLY A 549 -10.89 -28.67 10.39
N ASN A 550 -9.57 -28.70 10.29
CA ASN A 550 -8.69 -28.56 11.45
C ASN A 550 -8.37 -27.11 11.84
N ASN A 551 -8.71 -26.14 11.00
CA ASN A 551 -8.50 -24.73 11.31
C ASN A 551 -9.53 -24.27 12.36
N LYS A 552 -9.08 -23.75 13.50
CA LYS A 552 -9.95 -23.26 14.60
C LYS A 552 -9.97 -21.74 14.70
N ALA A 553 -9.40 -21.05 13.72
CA ALA A 553 -9.36 -19.60 13.71
C ALA A 553 -10.78 -19.02 13.57
N LYS A 554 -10.95 -17.85 14.16
CA LYS A 554 -12.18 -17.04 14.05
C LYS A 554 -11.80 -15.63 13.68
N LEU A 555 -12.44 -15.11 12.64
CA LEU A 555 -12.20 -13.77 12.18
C LEU A 555 -12.64 -12.73 13.22
N SER A 556 -11.83 -11.70 13.38
CA SER A 556 -12.05 -10.61 14.36
C SER A 556 -12.99 -9.53 13.81
N THR A 557 -14.15 -9.90 13.24
CA THR A 557 -15.02 -8.99 12.49
C THR A 557 -16.49 -9.40 12.53
N THR A 558 -17.42 -8.44 12.33
CA THR A 558 -18.80 -8.76 11.95
C THR A 558 -18.93 -8.84 10.43
N LEU A 559 -20.01 -9.50 9.95
CA LEU A 559 -20.36 -9.53 8.52
C LEU A 559 -20.52 -8.12 7.95
N VAL A 560 -21.11 -7.19 8.69
CA VAL A 560 -21.33 -5.82 8.21
C VAL A 560 -20.03 -5.03 8.11
N LYS A 561 -19.07 -5.26 9.01
CA LYS A 561 -17.73 -4.69 8.86
C LYS A 561 -17.07 -5.17 7.56
N GLN A 562 -17.21 -6.45 7.20
CA GLN A 562 -16.70 -6.99 5.92
C GLN A 562 -17.31 -6.26 4.71
N LEU A 563 -18.60 -5.87 4.76
CA LEU A 563 -19.20 -5.04 3.72
C LEU A 563 -18.59 -3.62 3.70
N ALA A 564 -18.42 -3.00 4.88
CA ALA A 564 -17.89 -1.65 4.99
C ALA A 564 -16.45 -1.50 4.50
N LEU A 565 -15.65 -2.58 4.59
CA LEU A 565 -14.25 -2.62 4.12
C LEU A 565 -14.12 -2.32 2.62
N TYR A 566 -15.12 -2.64 1.79
CA TYR A 566 -15.10 -2.26 0.36
C TYR A 566 -15.09 -0.75 0.12
N VAL A 567 -15.46 0.04 1.12
CA VAL A 567 -15.43 1.51 1.05
C VAL A 567 -14.22 2.08 1.79
N THR A 568 -13.85 1.50 2.94
CA THR A 568 -12.77 2.02 3.79
C THR A 568 -11.38 1.57 3.35
N MET A 569 -11.27 0.39 2.71
CA MET A 569 -10.02 -0.14 2.13
C MET A 569 -10.03 0.08 0.61
N TYR A 570 -9.37 1.13 0.16
CA TYR A 570 -9.33 1.43 -1.27
C TYR A 570 -8.50 0.40 -2.04
N SER A 571 -9.10 -0.17 -3.07
CA SER A 571 -8.42 -0.92 -4.12
C SER A 571 -9.23 -0.84 -5.43
N PRO A 572 -8.62 -0.54 -6.58
CA PRO A 572 -9.29 -0.68 -7.87
C PRO A 572 -9.37 -2.14 -8.35
N LEU A 573 -8.67 -3.04 -7.68
CA LEU A 573 -8.77 -4.48 -7.87
C LEU A 573 -9.34 -5.08 -6.56
N GLN A 574 -10.67 -5.27 -6.50
CA GLN A 574 -11.40 -5.64 -5.29
C GLN A 574 -11.89 -7.09 -5.33
N MET A 575 -11.44 -7.88 -4.38
CA MET A 575 -11.84 -9.28 -4.25
C MET A 575 -13.12 -9.43 -3.41
N ALA A 576 -14.00 -10.34 -3.84
CA ALA A 576 -14.97 -11.00 -2.97
C ALA A 576 -14.34 -12.31 -2.52
N ALA A 577 -13.75 -12.30 -1.32
CA ALA A 577 -12.73 -13.29 -0.96
C ALA A 577 -13.28 -14.63 -0.44
N ASP A 578 -14.56 -14.68 0.01
CA ASP A 578 -15.17 -15.89 0.56
C ASP A 578 -15.55 -16.90 -0.52
N LEU A 579 -15.89 -18.11 -0.07
CA LEU A 579 -16.39 -19.18 -0.94
C LEU A 579 -17.77 -18.83 -1.51
N PRO A 580 -18.09 -19.22 -2.75
CA PRO A 580 -19.39 -19.01 -3.37
C PRO A 580 -20.57 -19.42 -2.50
N GLU A 581 -20.52 -20.60 -1.88
CA GLU A 581 -21.59 -21.14 -1.03
C GLU A 581 -21.84 -20.32 0.25
N ASN A 582 -20.89 -19.54 0.72
CA ASN A 582 -21.10 -18.66 1.88
C ASN A 582 -21.87 -17.40 1.49
N TYR A 583 -21.61 -16.86 0.31
CA TYR A 583 -22.41 -15.76 -0.24
C TYR A 583 -23.85 -16.16 -0.54
N GLU A 584 -24.05 -17.38 -1.04
CA GLU A 584 -25.39 -17.92 -1.35
C GLU A 584 -26.31 -18.03 -0.11
N LYS A 585 -25.72 -18.17 1.09
CA LYS A 585 -26.46 -18.17 2.37
C LYS A 585 -26.97 -16.77 2.78
N HIS A 586 -26.39 -15.69 2.19
CA HIS A 586 -26.62 -14.29 2.58
C HIS A 586 -26.72 -13.38 1.35
N LEU A 587 -27.51 -13.76 0.34
CA LEU A 587 -27.63 -13.04 -0.94
C LEU A 587 -28.10 -11.61 -0.78
N ASP A 588 -28.88 -11.31 0.24
CA ASP A 588 -29.36 -9.96 0.59
C ASP A 588 -28.20 -9.05 1.07
N ALA A 589 -27.33 -9.54 1.93
CA ALA A 589 -26.12 -8.83 2.34
C ALA A 589 -25.09 -8.74 1.20
N PHE A 590 -24.93 -9.84 0.44
CA PHE A 590 -24.02 -9.91 -0.71
C PHE A 590 -24.37 -8.89 -1.81
N GLN A 591 -25.64 -8.43 -1.85
CA GLN A 591 -26.07 -7.38 -2.77
C GLN A 591 -25.21 -6.10 -2.65
N PHE A 592 -24.73 -5.75 -1.44
CA PHE A 592 -23.84 -4.61 -1.26
C PHE A 592 -22.51 -4.80 -2.03
N ILE A 593 -21.88 -5.98 -1.93
CA ILE A 593 -20.63 -6.29 -2.64
C ILE A 593 -20.83 -6.24 -4.16
N LYS A 594 -22.00 -6.69 -4.65
CA LYS A 594 -22.32 -6.59 -6.07
C LYS A 594 -22.52 -5.15 -6.54
N ASP A 595 -23.10 -4.29 -5.70
CA ASP A 595 -23.41 -2.91 -6.04
C ASP A 595 -22.20 -1.97 -5.95
N VAL A 596 -21.33 -2.15 -4.95
CA VAL A 596 -20.19 -1.26 -4.70
C VAL A 596 -19.20 -1.28 -5.87
N VAL A 597 -18.67 -0.11 -6.23
CA VAL A 597 -17.68 0.02 -7.31
C VAL A 597 -16.26 0.05 -6.74
N ALA A 598 -15.26 -0.13 -7.61
CA ALA A 598 -13.85 -0.12 -7.22
C ALA A 598 -13.09 1.15 -7.71
N ASP A 599 -13.76 2.13 -8.33
CA ASP A 599 -13.15 3.37 -8.81
C ASP A 599 -14.08 4.57 -8.54
N TRP A 600 -13.54 5.72 -8.16
CA TRP A 600 -14.30 6.78 -7.52
C TRP A 600 -14.10 8.17 -8.14
N ASP A 601 -15.16 8.99 -8.14
CA ASP A 601 -15.08 10.41 -8.51
C ASP A 601 -14.67 11.31 -7.33
N ASN A 602 -15.14 10.97 -6.12
CA ASN A 602 -14.88 11.77 -4.92
C ASN A 602 -14.91 10.90 -3.66
N THR A 603 -14.04 11.21 -2.73
CA THR A 603 -13.99 10.64 -1.39
C THR A 603 -14.17 11.72 -0.34
N TYR A 604 -15.00 11.45 0.67
CA TYR A 604 -15.26 12.31 1.82
C TYR A 604 -15.00 11.52 3.10
N ILE A 605 -14.06 11.96 3.88
CA ILE A 605 -13.78 11.39 5.20
C ILE A 605 -14.72 12.09 6.20
N LEU A 606 -15.72 11.36 6.71
CA LEU A 606 -16.73 11.95 7.58
C LEU A 606 -16.27 11.95 9.03
N GLU A 607 -15.69 10.85 9.47
CA GLU A 607 -15.11 10.68 10.81
C GLU A 607 -13.86 9.82 10.72
N ALA A 608 -12.85 10.08 11.53
CA ALA A 608 -11.65 9.28 11.60
C ALA A 608 -10.91 9.48 12.92
N GLU A 609 -10.50 8.36 13.54
CA GLU A 609 -9.53 8.30 14.64
C GLU A 609 -8.70 7.02 14.48
N PRO A 610 -7.37 7.11 14.36
CA PRO A 610 -6.52 5.94 14.20
C PRO A 610 -6.66 4.94 15.35
N GLY A 611 -6.99 3.69 15.02
CA GLY A 611 -7.15 2.61 15.98
C GLY A 611 -8.55 2.53 16.62
N ASP A 612 -9.41 3.51 16.40
CA ASP A 612 -10.76 3.53 16.98
C ASP A 612 -11.84 3.33 15.90
N TYR A 613 -12.02 4.31 15.01
CA TYR A 613 -13.09 4.25 14.01
C TYR A 613 -12.78 5.07 12.75
N ILE A 614 -13.46 4.72 11.66
CA ILE A 614 -13.42 5.44 10.37
C ILE A 614 -14.80 5.41 9.73
N THR A 615 -15.24 6.55 9.19
CA THR A 615 -16.47 6.67 8.37
C THR A 615 -16.10 7.42 7.08
N ILE A 616 -16.29 6.76 5.93
CA ILE A 616 -15.97 7.29 4.60
C ILE A 616 -17.20 7.23 3.71
N ALA A 617 -17.46 8.30 2.95
CA ALA A 617 -18.44 8.33 1.87
C ALA A 617 -17.70 8.52 0.53
N ARG A 618 -18.09 7.75 -0.50
CA ARG A 618 -17.47 7.79 -1.82
C ARG A 618 -18.52 7.89 -2.93
N LYS A 619 -18.25 8.69 -3.95
CA LYS A 619 -19.05 8.78 -5.15
C LYS A 619 -18.52 7.85 -6.23
N ALA A 620 -19.35 6.98 -6.75
CA ALA A 620 -18.99 6.08 -7.86
C ALA A 620 -18.58 6.87 -9.11
N LYS A 621 -17.49 6.45 -9.77
CA LYS A 621 -16.96 7.13 -10.95
C LYS A 621 -17.96 7.15 -12.09
N GLY A 622 -18.25 8.34 -12.60
CA GLY A 622 -19.17 8.55 -13.70
C GLY A 622 -20.64 8.29 -13.42
N LYS A 623 -21.03 7.97 -12.15
CA LYS A 623 -22.40 7.64 -11.77
C LYS A 623 -22.95 8.61 -10.71
N ASN A 624 -24.27 8.65 -10.55
CA ASN A 624 -24.94 9.38 -9.48
C ASN A 624 -25.31 8.43 -8.33
N GLU A 625 -24.33 7.62 -7.94
CA GLU A 625 -24.43 6.61 -6.88
C GLU A 625 -23.34 6.88 -5.85
N TRP A 626 -23.65 6.60 -4.58
CA TRP A 626 -22.76 6.86 -3.46
C TRP A 626 -22.71 5.64 -2.55
N PHE A 627 -21.58 5.45 -1.89
CA PHE A 627 -21.40 4.37 -0.93
C PHE A 627 -20.78 4.94 0.35
N VAL A 628 -21.26 4.46 1.50
CA VAL A 628 -20.68 4.81 2.80
C VAL A 628 -20.24 3.53 3.48
N GLY A 629 -19.02 3.55 4.04
CA GLY A 629 -18.51 2.53 4.94
C GLY A 629 -18.12 3.16 6.27
N ALA A 630 -18.58 2.56 7.37
CA ALA A 630 -18.11 2.89 8.72
C ALA A 630 -17.65 1.60 9.42
N ILE A 631 -16.52 1.66 10.11
CA ILE A 631 -15.92 0.55 10.85
C ILE A 631 -15.42 1.01 12.21
N THR A 632 -15.38 0.11 13.18
CA THR A 632 -14.84 0.35 14.52
C THR A 632 -13.86 -0.77 14.96
N ASP A 633 -13.11 -0.51 16.01
CA ASP A 633 -12.21 -1.41 16.72
C ASP A 633 -12.96 -2.48 17.54
N GLU A 634 -12.32 -3.04 18.58
CA GLU A 634 -12.94 -4.03 19.47
C GLU A 634 -14.07 -3.47 20.34
N ASN A 635 -14.28 -2.16 20.33
CA ASN A 635 -15.30 -1.47 21.12
C ASN A 635 -16.51 -1.09 20.24
N ALA A 636 -17.70 -1.11 20.82
CA ALA A 636 -18.87 -0.56 20.15
C ALA A 636 -18.80 0.97 20.15
N CYS A 637 -19.17 1.58 19.03
CA CYS A 637 -19.28 3.04 18.94
C CYS A 637 -20.55 3.50 18.19
N GLU A 638 -20.75 4.79 18.05
CA GLU A 638 -21.81 5.38 17.24
C GLU A 638 -21.19 6.11 16.04
N ALA A 639 -21.45 5.64 14.83
CA ALA A 639 -21.05 6.32 13.60
C ALA A 639 -22.02 7.45 13.27
N LEU A 640 -21.49 8.62 12.90
CA LEU A 640 -22.25 9.78 12.46
C LEU A 640 -22.08 9.97 10.94
N VAL A 641 -23.16 9.77 10.19
CA VAL A 641 -23.17 10.02 8.74
C VAL A 641 -23.92 11.32 8.47
N ASP A 642 -23.18 12.38 8.14
CA ASP A 642 -23.73 13.63 7.62
C ASP A 642 -23.78 13.55 6.09
N PHE A 643 -24.98 13.52 5.52
CA PHE A 643 -25.18 13.39 4.07
C PHE A 643 -24.97 14.70 3.29
N SER A 644 -24.32 15.70 3.87
CA SER A 644 -24.05 17.00 3.23
C SER A 644 -23.23 16.89 1.93
N PHE A 645 -22.55 15.76 1.70
CA PHE A 645 -21.86 15.43 0.45
C PHE A 645 -22.83 15.18 -0.73
N LEU A 646 -24.11 14.92 -0.48
CA LEU A 646 -25.08 14.71 -1.54
C LEU A 646 -25.46 16.04 -2.21
N PRO A 647 -25.78 16.04 -3.52
CA PRO A 647 -26.24 17.23 -4.23
C PRO A 647 -27.50 17.84 -3.61
N LYS A 648 -27.48 19.18 -3.43
CA LYS A 648 -28.63 19.94 -2.92
C LYS A 648 -29.86 19.77 -3.81
N GLY A 649 -31.04 19.69 -3.21
CA GLY A 649 -32.34 19.62 -3.93
C GLY A 649 -32.67 18.23 -4.51
N LYS A 650 -31.82 17.22 -4.29
CA LYS A 650 -32.10 15.84 -4.70
C LYS A 650 -32.44 14.95 -3.51
N THR A 651 -33.30 13.97 -3.75
CA THR A 651 -33.63 12.90 -2.81
C THR A 651 -33.20 11.57 -3.36
N TYR A 652 -32.53 10.78 -2.54
CA TYR A 652 -31.99 9.48 -2.87
C TYR A 652 -32.63 8.38 -2.02
N THR A 653 -32.56 7.15 -2.47
CA THR A 653 -32.87 5.98 -1.65
C THR A 653 -31.56 5.41 -1.12
N ALA A 654 -31.43 5.35 0.20
CA ALA A 654 -30.31 4.72 0.88
C ALA A 654 -30.74 3.34 1.37
N THR A 655 -29.97 2.31 1.03
CA THR A 655 -30.07 0.95 1.61
C THR A 655 -28.95 0.80 2.63
N LEU A 656 -29.33 0.61 3.88
CA LEU A 656 -28.46 0.52 5.03
C LEU A 656 -28.28 -0.96 5.42
N TYR A 657 -27.05 -1.38 5.51
CA TYR A 657 -26.61 -2.67 6.06
C TYR A 657 -25.98 -2.37 7.41
N THR A 658 -26.59 -2.80 8.49
CA THR A 658 -26.22 -2.46 9.87
C THR A 658 -26.00 -3.70 10.70
N ASP A 659 -25.10 -3.65 11.66
CA ASP A 659 -25.01 -4.68 12.70
C ASP A 659 -26.37 -4.87 13.39
N GLY A 660 -26.73 -6.12 13.62
CA GLY A 660 -27.95 -6.48 14.36
C GLY A 660 -27.85 -6.06 15.84
N LYS A 661 -28.97 -6.04 16.53
CA LYS A 661 -29.05 -5.57 17.94
C LYS A 661 -28.04 -6.27 18.86
N ASN A 662 -27.83 -7.57 18.64
CA ASN A 662 -26.96 -8.43 19.45
C ASN A 662 -25.70 -8.86 18.66
N ALA A 663 -25.31 -8.08 17.66
CA ALA A 663 -24.06 -8.36 16.92
C ALA A 663 -22.84 -8.15 17.83
N ASP A 664 -21.91 -9.08 17.75
CA ASP A 664 -20.61 -9.06 18.43
C ASP A 664 -19.70 -10.04 17.69
N TRP A 665 -18.48 -9.61 17.36
CA TRP A 665 -17.58 -10.41 16.55
C TRP A 665 -17.18 -11.75 17.18
N ARG A 666 -17.21 -11.88 18.52
CA ARG A 666 -16.85 -13.11 19.25
C ARG A 666 -18.00 -14.11 19.30
N THR A 667 -19.23 -13.63 19.48
CA THR A 667 -20.38 -14.45 19.87
C THR A 667 -21.49 -14.50 18.82
N ASN A 668 -21.66 -13.45 18.01
CA ASN A 668 -22.73 -13.34 17.02
C ASN A 668 -22.35 -12.47 15.80
N PRO A 669 -21.27 -12.80 15.08
CA PRO A 669 -20.70 -11.95 14.03
C PRO A 669 -21.61 -11.80 12.79
N LYS A 670 -22.50 -12.74 12.54
CA LYS A 670 -23.39 -12.77 11.35
C LYS A 670 -24.76 -12.09 11.59
N SER A 671 -24.96 -11.45 12.73
CA SER A 671 -26.20 -10.72 13.01
C SER A 671 -26.20 -9.36 12.31
N TYR A 672 -27.11 -9.18 11.36
CA TYR A 672 -27.26 -7.92 10.62
C TYR A 672 -28.72 -7.56 10.38
N SER A 673 -28.96 -6.34 9.90
CA SER A 673 -30.28 -5.83 9.48
C SER A 673 -30.13 -4.96 8.24
N ILE A 674 -31.05 -5.10 7.31
CA ILE A 674 -31.10 -4.30 6.08
C ILE A 674 -32.36 -3.43 6.11
N LYS A 675 -32.20 -2.12 5.87
CA LYS A 675 -33.30 -1.14 5.86
C LYS A 675 -33.12 -0.14 4.74
N THR A 676 -34.21 0.38 4.22
CA THR A 676 -34.18 1.47 3.25
C THR A 676 -34.78 2.74 3.84
N MET A 677 -34.22 3.90 3.44
CA MET A 677 -34.78 5.21 3.80
C MET A 677 -34.51 6.24 2.72
N LYS A 678 -35.32 7.32 2.73
CA LYS A 678 -35.03 8.48 1.86
C LYS A 678 -34.05 9.41 2.55
N VAL A 679 -33.05 9.86 1.80
CA VAL A 679 -32.02 10.77 2.27
C VAL A 679 -31.81 11.95 1.34
N THR A 680 -31.43 13.07 1.90
CA THR A 680 -31.05 14.30 1.20
C THR A 680 -29.77 14.87 1.79
N HIS A 681 -29.21 15.92 1.21
CA HIS A 681 -28.06 16.63 1.77
C HIS A 681 -28.23 17.20 3.19
N LYS A 682 -29.47 17.21 3.72
CA LYS A 682 -29.79 17.66 5.09
C LYS A 682 -29.92 16.51 6.09
N THR A 683 -29.92 15.29 5.61
CA THR A 683 -30.08 14.11 6.46
C THR A 683 -28.83 13.90 7.31
N LYS A 684 -29.01 13.55 8.58
CA LYS A 684 -27.98 13.09 9.50
C LYS A 684 -28.44 11.77 10.10
N LEU A 685 -27.56 10.79 10.10
CA LEU A 685 -27.82 9.46 10.62
C LEU A 685 -26.82 9.18 11.73
N LYS A 686 -27.32 8.72 12.88
CA LYS A 686 -26.54 8.11 13.94
C LYS A 686 -26.81 6.63 13.95
N GLN A 687 -25.79 5.82 13.84
CA GLN A 687 -25.90 4.37 13.79
C GLN A 687 -24.92 3.73 14.75
N ARG A 688 -25.41 2.89 15.65
CA ARG A 688 -24.57 2.07 16.51
C ARG A 688 -23.85 1.03 15.66
N LEU A 689 -22.54 0.91 15.84
CA LEU A 689 -21.68 -0.18 15.41
C LEU A 689 -21.46 -1.15 16.58
N ALA A 690 -21.48 -2.44 16.31
CA ALA A 690 -21.14 -3.46 17.29
C ALA A 690 -19.61 -3.47 17.56
N PRO A 691 -19.11 -4.15 18.61
CA PRO A 691 -17.69 -4.42 18.76
C PRO A 691 -17.13 -5.09 17.49
N SER A 692 -16.07 -4.55 16.91
CA SER A 692 -15.51 -4.89 15.59
C SER A 692 -16.58 -4.93 14.49
N GLY A 693 -17.49 -4.01 14.57
CA GLY A 693 -18.67 -3.93 13.69
C GLY A 693 -18.52 -2.88 12.60
N GLY A 694 -19.61 -2.73 11.85
CA GLY A 694 -19.66 -1.78 10.75
C GLY A 694 -21.05 -1.30 10.35
N LEU A 695 -21.02 -0.39 9.38
CA LEU A 695 -22.18 0.12 8.64
C LEU A 695 -21.77 0.23 7.18
N ALA A 696 -22.59 -0.32 6.29
CA ALA A 696 -22.44 -0.13 4.86
C ALA A 696 -23.72 0.48 4.28
N ILE A 697 -23.62 1.49 3.41
CA ILE A 697 -24.77 2.15 2.80
C ILE A 697 -24.56 2.25 1.29
N SER A 698 -25.55 1.79 0.52
CA SER A 698 -25.67 2.05 -0.92
C SER A 698 -26.73 3.13 -1.13
N ILE A 699 -26.42 4.18 -1.91
CA ILE A 699 -27.26 5.36 -2.13
C ILE A 699 -27.47 5.55 -3.63
N LYS A 700 -28.72 5.41 -4.08
CA LYS A 700 -29.12 5.48 -5.50
C LYS A 700 -30.29 6.42 -5.73
#